data_2ae63aa1760e2b3d294b71819b0cb4b0
#
_entry.id   2ae63aa1760e2b3d294b71819b0cb4b0
#
_cell.length_a   1.000
_cell.length_b   1.000
_cell.length_c   1.000
_cell.angle_alpha   90.00
_cell.angle_beta   90.00
_cell.angle_gamma   90.00
#
_symmetry.space_group_name_H-M   'P 1'
#
loop_
_entity.id
_entity.type
_entity.pdbx_description
1 polymer ?
#
loop_
_entity_poly.entity_id
_entity_poly.type
_entity_poly.pdbx_seq_one_letter_code
_entity_poly.pdbx_strand_id
1 'polypeptide(L)'
;IFGLNFVDKVHENRSKTSFEQNYLSKIAYANLMLFLKEDYAAIEKLFRGPSAGMVTVSQTFDEPAMITVITYQALESLQKQWAGRSPAELGAPNRFVLVLDECHHMLGSWADTATDLINDGYINTVVALTATPPFDAAPAAWTKYQRVCGEADFEISAAELVSHKSLCPHQDFVYMSQPLTAEDHLIKDMQTRRAALEAHLLAAPEITVLIADSMVLFEKSGSSFQIEHVDALNALRHVSAKVGALSSLGRVHSWLEEDTVGGGYDLQKLEAYLDFVFEPQFISAHDTNAANMVKSLCRDAQFWEDNRPCFITPDAVRGLLDDSGSKIESICNIAKSEFASLGAALRLLVLVDFIGTVEEDLVCGNHAKIQPTNEHRSLTAIGAFSALLARFDAIGAQVALVTGAVCIVPNWLAAQYGIKTTKAVTNPIGDSHCIVSGRKAHIDRLVAACTDEMESGGLKVLLGTASLLGEGWDCHSINGLVLASQIGSFVTSNQMRGRAIRIDPNQPDKVANIWHLLTFSGDAVLDQADFGKLSRRFDGFVAPHHNGREICSGVQRIGLTVEKMDDLAARNMMVLAAAANRQATAIAWQTALAQAKAGVLAQQFSLRRTTTPVRLTTAFLFKAKGVLSRVLNPLAAFYHSGTIGMNTLITQRLAKAVIISLGDAGLLRDPARLFKVKFSDVTSFTVNGGNLKDQAIIVESISQLLSCTGETRYALAVTLPLCRPVYLFVPKRLGANKDLVSLLQRHVATVVGSTQAHFLGDNGKALHLRLMQAGYDDGANGLATRRLWS
;
A
#
# COMPACT_ATOMS: atom_id res chain seq x y z
N ILE A 1 14.45 -4.45 -9.24
CA ILE A 1 15.08 -4.93 -8.02
C ILE A 1 16.59 -4.71 -8.03
N PHE A 2 17.08 -4.06 -9.01
CA PHE A 2 18.38 -3.43 -8.98
C PHE A 2 18.16 -1.93 -8.73
N GLY A 3 17.59 -1.60 -7.55
CA GLY A 3 17.65 -0.27 -6.98
C GLY A 3 19.12 0.03 -6.64
N LEU A 4 19.93 0.15 -7.61
CA LEU A 4 21.20 0.81 -7.48
C LEU A 4 20.88 2.28 -7.45
N ASN A 5 21.06 2.90 -6.31
CA ASN A 5 21.07 4.32 -6.10
C ASN A 5 22.12 5.00 -6.99
N PHE A 6 21.81 5.02 -8.24
CA PHE A 6 22.63 5.62 -9.26
C PHE A 6 22.71 7.12 -9.04
N VAL A 7 21.58 7.71 -8.65
CA VAL A 7 21.43 9.14 -8.47
C VAL A 7 22.12 9.63 -7.18
N ASP A 8 22.01 8.90 -6.06
CA ASP A 8 22.61 9.33 -4.79
C ASP A 8 24.13 9.23 -4.79
N LYS A 9 24.72 8.18 -5.37
CA LYS A 9 26.19 8.08 -5.52
C LYS A 9 26.77 9.17 -6.41
N VAL A 10 26.00 9.65 -7.37
CA VAL A 10 26.40 10.79 -8.22
C VAL A 10 26.33 12.12 -7.43
N HIS A 11 25.35 12.25 -6.54
CA HIS A 11 25.20 13.45 -5.71
C HIS A 11 26.30 13.62 -4.65
N GLU A 12 26.74 12.52 -4.06
CA GLU A 12 27.83 12.53 -3.06
C GLU A 12 29.17 12.97 -3.62
N ASN A 13 29.38 12.88 -4.92
CA ASN A 13 30.69 13.05 -5.54
C ASN A 13 30.95 14.38 -6.23
N ARG A 14 30.15 15.43 -5.94
CA ARG A 14 30.36 16.78 -6.51
C ARG A 14 31.72 17.43 -6.24
N SER A 15 32.53 16.86 -5.36
CA SER A 15 33.86 17.38 -5.01
C SER A 15 35.02 16.46 -5.41
N LYS A 16 34.77 15.40 -6.18
CA LYS A 16 35.75 14.37 -6.44
C LYS A 16 36.49 14.56 -7.78
N THR A 17 37.70 14.05 -7.82
CA THR A 17 38.69 14.22 -8.91
C THR A 17 38.30 13.49 -10.21
N SER A 18 38.93 13.83 -11.34
CA SER A 18 38.68 13.21 -12.66
C SER A 18 38.81 11.66 -12.68
N PHE A 19 39.59 11.09 -11.76
CA PHE A 19 39.73 9.66 -11.59
C PHE A 19 38.43 9.01 -11.04
N GLU A 20 37.78 9.66 -10.07
CA GLU A 20 36.53 9.18 -9.46
C GLU A 20 35.33 9.33 -10.40
N GLN A 21 35.32 10.37 -11.21
CA GLN A 21 34.32 10.53 -12.28
C GLN A 21 34.43 9.40 -13.32
N ASN A 22 35.63 8.98 -13.68
CA ASN A 22 35.85 7.84 -14.57
C ASN A 22 35.41 6.49 -13.94
N TYR A 23 35.56 6.36 -12.63
CA TYR A 23 35.14 5.16 -11.90
C TYR A 23 33.60 5.10 -11.80
N LEU A 24 32.96 6.20 -11.51
CA LEU A 24 31.48 6.31 -11.48
C LEU A 24 30.86 6.10 -12.87
N SER A 25 31.50 6.61 -13.92
CA SER A 25 31.09 6.35 -15.29
C SER A 25 31.16 4.86 -15.64
N LYS A 26 32.14 4.13 -15.10
CA LYS A 26 32.26 2.66 -15.27
C LYS A 26 31.17 1.89 -14.49
N ILE A 27 30.82 2.36 -13.29
CA ILE A 27 29.74 1.75 -12.50
C ILE A 27 28.40 2.01 -13.19
N ALA A 28 28.20 3.23 -13.67
CA ALA A 28 27.04 3.60 -14.47
C ALA A 28 26.85 2.69 -15.68
N TYR A 29 27.90 2.50 -16.38
CA TYR A 29 27.98 1.62 -17.52
C TYR A 29 27.69 0.15 -17.18
N ALA A 30 28.32 -0.39 -16.13
CA ALA A 30 28.10 -1.76 -15.70
C ALA A 30 26.63 -2.02 -15.35
N ASN A 31 25.98 -1.04 -14.75
CA ASN A 31 24.56 -1.13 -14.40
C ASN A 31 23.63 -1.05 -15.61
N LEU A 32 23.92 -0.15 -16.55
CA LEU A 32 23.21 -0.09 -17.83
C LEU A 32 23.34 -1.41 -18.61
N MET A 33 24.51 -2.05 -18.53
CA MET A 33 24.79 -3.34 -19.16
C MET A 33 24.03 -4.51 -18.55
N LEU A 34 23.94 -4.55 -17.23
CA LEU A 34 23.11 -5.51 -16.51
C LEU A 34 21.63 -5.36 -16.88
N PHE A 35 21.20 -4.13 -17.15
CA PHE A 35 19.83 -3.82 -17.56
C PHE A 35 19.52 -4.25 -18.99
N LEU A 36 20.42 -3.96 -19.95
CA LEU A 36 20.15 -4.21 -21.37
C LEU A 36 20.27 -5.68 -21.77
N LYS A 37 20.92 -6.55 -20.96
CA LYS A 37 21.20 -7.98 -21.29
C LYS A 37 21.73 -8.19 -22.71
N GLU A 38 22.27 -7.14 -23.33
CA GLU A 38 22.77 -7.20 -24.68
C GLU A 38 24.25 -7.63 -24.71
N ASP A 39 24.72 -7.97 -25.89
CA ASP A 39 26.05 -8.52 -26.14
C ASP A 39 27.15 -7.69 -25.44
N TYR A 40 27.60 -8.21 -24.32
CA TYR A 40 28.59 -7.59 -23.43
C TYR A 40 29.87 -7.17 -24.17
N ALA A 41 30.25 -7.95 -25.15
CA ALA A 41 31.44 -7.70 -25.93
C ALA A 41 31.32 -6.53 -26.92
N ALA A 42 30.15 -6.34 -27.49
CA ALA A 42 29.89 -5.25 -28.42
C ALA A 42 29.84 -3.89 -27.69
N ILE A 43 29.24 -3.86 -26.53
CA ILE A 43 29.11 -2.64 -25.74
C ILE A 43 30.42 -2.32 -25.01
N GLU A 44 31.14 -3.30 -24.49
CA GLU A 44 32.50 -3.12 -23.96
C GLU A 44 33.45 -2.55 -25.01
N LYS A 45 33.29 -2.95 -26.28
CA LYS A 45 34.04 -2.42 -27.42
C LYS A 45 33.70 -0.95 -27.71
N LEU A 46 32.45 -0.54 -27.61
CA LEU A 46 32.00 0.86 -27.72
C LEU A 46 32.67 1.76 -26.68
N PHE A 47 32.93 1.27 -25.48
CA PHE A 47 33.46 2.06 -24.36
C PHE A 47 34.99 1.93 -24.17
N ARG A 48 35.66 1.04 -24.87
CA ARG A 48 37.15 0.91 -24.85
C ARG A 48 37.89 1.89 -25.77
N GLY A 49 37.16 2.68 -26.57
CA GLY A 49 37.75 3.69 -27.44
C GLY A 49 37.98 5.06 -26.74
N PRO A 50 38.26 6.14 -27.47
CA PRO A 50 38.39 7.51 -26.94
C PRO A 50 37.07 8.08 -26.44
N SER A 51 36.30 7.30 -25.72
CA SER A 51 34.95 7.47 -25.30
C SER A 51 34.83 8.23 -23.96
N ALA A 52 35.84 8.95 -23.53
CA ALA A 52 35.82 9.78 -22.31
C ALA A 52 34.76 10.88 -22.33
N GLY A 53 34.14 11.15 -23.49
CA GLY A 53 33.04 12.09 -23.65
C GLY A 53 31.66 11.46 -23.85
N MET A 54 31.52 10.12 -23.81
CA MET A 54 30.21 9.48 -24.07
C MET A 54 29.28 9.42 -22.86
N VAL A 55 29.82 9.53 -21.66
CA VAL A 55 29.04 9.56 -20.40
C VAL A 55 29.42 10.79 -19.61
N THR A 56 28.46 11.64 -19.30
CA THR A 56 28.67 12.81 -18.44
C THR A 56 27.73 12.77 -17.26
N VAL A 57 28.23 13.26 -16.13
CA VAL A 57 27.47 13.57 -14.93
C VAL A 57 27.56 15.07 -14.76
N SER A 58 26.52 15.81 -15.15
CA SER A 58 26.60 17.27 -15.19
C SER A 58 25.31 17.92 -14.72
N GLN A 59 25.42 19.15 -14.23
CA GLN A 59 24.31 20.06 -14.01
C GLN A 59 24.13 21.11 -15.13
N THR A 60 25.07 21.19 -16.05
CA THR A 60 25.04 22.08 -17.24
C THR A 60 24.96 21.21 -18.48
N PHE A 61 23.93 21.44 -19.30
CA PHE A 61 23.56 20.55 -20.41
C PHE A 61 23.57 21.28 -21.74
N ASP A 62 24.56 22.15 -21.94
CA ASP A 62 24.70 22.88 -23.22
C ASP A 62 24.94 21.92 -24.39
N GLU A 63 25.68 20.85 -24.13
CA GLU A 63 25.93 19.76 -25.08
C GLU A 63 25.82 18.42 -24.34
N PRO A 64 24.64 17.74 -24.36
CA PRO A 64 24.48 16.46 -23.71
C PRO A 64 25.34 15.39 -24.39
N ALA A 65 26.01 14.57 -23.58
CA ALA A 65 26.73 13.42 -24.10
C ALA A 65 25.74 12.33 -24.58
N MET A 66 26.27 11.28 -25.23
CA MET A 66 25.46 10.15 -25.66
C MET A 66 24.66 9.53 -24.50
N ILE A 67 25.26 9.46 -23.32
CA ILE A 67 24.61 9.09 -22.07
C ILE A 67 24.86 10.21 -21.07
N THR A 68 23.80 10.85 -20.61
CA THR A 68 23.88 11.93 -19.61
C THR A 68 23.10 11.51 -18.36
N VAL A 69 23.78 11.42 -17.23
CA VAL A 69 23.16 11.06 -15.94
C VAL A 69 22.88 12.32 -15.14
N ILE A 70 21.66 12.47 -14.71
CA ILE A 70 21.17 13.64 -13.98
C ILE A 70 20.35 13.22 -12.76
N THR A 71 20.16 14.14 -11.82
CA THR A 71 19.20 13.97 -10.73
C THR A 71 17.83 14.48 -11.14
N TYR A 72 16.76 14.06 -10.48
CA TYR A 72 15.42 14.59 -10.71
C TYR A 72 15.35 16.11 -10.51
N GLN A 73 16.08 16.65 -9.53
CA GLN A 73 16.16 18.08 -9.29
C GLN A 73 16.80 18.85 -10.48
N ALA A 74 17.67 18.20 -11.22
CA ALA A 74 18.29 18.82 -12.39
C ALA A 74 17.35 18.84 -13.62
N LEU A 75 16.26 18.09 -13.61
CA LEU A 75 15.32 17.98 -14.71
C LEU A 75 14.66 19.33 -15.04
N GLU A 76 14.29 20.14 -14.03
CA GLU A 76 13.75 21.47 -14.21
C GLU A 76 14.80 22.44 -14.82
N SER A 77 16.07 22.31 -14.40
CA SER A 77 17.15 23.11 -14.96
C SER A 77 17.40 22.77 -16.43
N LEU A 78 17.31 21.49 -16.76
CA LEU A 78 17.43 20.97 -18.12
C LEU A 78 16.31 21.52 -19.01
N GLN A 79 15.07 21.47 -18.58
CA GLN A 79 13.93 22.03 -19.31
C GLN A 79 14.14 23.52 -19.62
N LYS A 80 14.58 24.31 -18.63
CA LYS A 80 14.85 25.74 -18.81
C LYS A 80 15.98 26.02 -19.80
N GLN A 81 17.03 25.22 -19.80
CA GLN A 81 18.18 25.35 -20.68
C GLN A 81 17.86 24.93 -22.13
N TRP A 82 16.95 23.99 -22.31
CA TRP A 82 16.54 23.51 -23.62
C TRP A 82 15.41 24.32 -24.25
N ALA A 83 14.71 25.14 -23.47
CA ALA A 83 13.61 25.94 -23.93
C ALA A 83 13.98 26.79 -25.18
N GLY A 84 13.23 26.60 -26.26
CA GLY A 84 13.42 27.31 -27.53
C GLY A 84 14.54 26.74 -28.44
N ARG A 85 15.22 25.66 -28.05
CA ARG A 85 16.20 24.96 -28.89
C ARG A 85 15.59 23.67 -29.45
N SER A 86 15.88 23.32 -30.67
CA SER A 86 15.45 22.02 -31.21
C SER A 86 16.32 20.86 -30.72
N PRO A 87 15.81 19.63 -30.71
CA PRO A 87 16.64 18.46 -30.37
C PRO A 87 17.88 18.32 -31.25
N ALA A 88 17.81 18.72 -32.53
CA ALA A 88 18.96 18.69 -33.44
C ALA A 88 20.05 19.68 -33.04
N GLU A 89 19.69 20.89 -32.55
CA GLU A 89 20.66 21.86 -32.01
C GLU A 89 21.31 21.38 -30.68
N LEU A 90 20.70 20.43 -30.00
CA LEU A 90 21.24 19.76 -28.82
C LEU A 90 22.05 18.49 -29.19
N GLY A 91 22.36 18.26 -30.45
CA GLY A 91 23.09 17.09 -30.92
C GLY A 91 22.28 15.78 -30.92
N ALA A 92 20.97 15.83 -30.78
CA ALA A 92 20.06 14.69 -30.76
C ALA A 92 18.99 14.76 -31.87
N PRO A 93 19.37 14.57 -33.15
CA PRO A 93 18.42 14.69 -34.27
C PRO A 93 17.25 13.70 -34.17
N ASN A 94 17.42 12.58 -33.48
CA ASN A 94 16.39 11.56 -33.26
C ASN A 94 15.67 11.71 -31.91
N ARG A 95 15.84 12.85 -31.21
CA ARG A 95 15.34 13.12 -29.88
C ARG A 95 16.01 12.24 -28.79
N PHE A 96 15.64 12.47 -27.54
CA PHE A 96 16.22 11.76 -26.39
C PHE A 96 15.34 10.60 -25.94
N VAL A 97 15.98 9.59 -25.35
CA VAL A 97 15.33 8.56 -24.55
C VAL A 97 15.53 8.94 -23.08
N LEU A 98 14.42 9.07 -22.34
CA LEU A 98 14.43 9.34 -20.91
C LEU A 98 14.35 8.02 -20.14
N VAL A 99 15.40 7.70 -19.40
CA VAL A 99 15.40 6.54 -18.48
C VAL A 99 15.21 7.06 -17.07
N LEU A 100 14.09 6.70 -16.45
CA LEU A 100 13.71 7.08 -15.09
C LEU A 100 13.96 5.90 -14.15
N ASP A 101 15.00 5.98 -13.33
CA ASP A 101 15.25 5.02 -12.24
C ASP A 101 14.47 5.49 -11.00
N GLU A 102 13.93 4.54 -10.24
CA GLU A 102 13.02 4.82 -9.11
C GLU A 102 11.87 5.77 -9.50
N CYS A 103 11.22 5.48 -10.62
CA CYS A 103 10.20 6.35 -11.21
C CYS A 103 8.97 6.58 -10.33
N HIS A 104 8.84 5.89 -9.20
CA HIS A 104 7.80 6.16 -8.20
C HIS A 104 7.87 7.59 -7.63
N HIS A 105 8.99 8.29 -7.81
CA HIS A 105 9.10 9.72 -7.49
C HIS A 105 8.37 10.66 -8.47
N MET A 106 7.87 10.14 -9.60
CA MET A 106 7.15 10.93 -10.62
C MET A 106 5.70 11.25 -10.19
N LEU A 107 5.52 11.84 -9.01
CA LEU A 107 4.21 12.17 -8.44
C LEU A 107 3.90 13.66 -8.41
N GLY A 108 4.91 14.52 -8.46
CA GLY A 108 4.79 15.98 -8.28
C GLY A 108 5.26 16.79 -9.50
N SER A 109 5.99 17.87 -9.24
CA SER A 109 6.52 18.79 -10.24
C SER A 109 7.45 18.12 -11.24
N TRP A 110 8.19 17.10 -10.84
CA TRP A 110 9.07 16.36 -11.76
C TRP A 110 8.30 15.63 -12.85
N ALA A 111 7.11 15.10 -12.53
CA ALA A 111 6.22 14.51 -13.52
C ALA A 111 5.68 15.56 -14.51
N ASP A 112 5.36 16.74 -14.02
CA ASP A 112 4.92 17.86 -14.88
C ASP A 112 6.05 18.26 -15.83
N THR A 113 7.27 18.46 -15.32
CA THR A 113 8.46 18.78 -16.12
C THR A 113 8.78 17.69 -17.16
N ALA A 114 8.72 16.41 -16.78
CA ALA A 114 8.93 15.33 -17.74
C ALA A 114 7.84 15.32 -18.82
N THR A 115 6.59 15.59 -18.45
CA THR A 115 5.46 15.70 -19.38
C THR A 115 5.68 16.85 -20.39
N ASP A 116 6.16 18.01 -19.93
CA ASP A 116 6.47 19.15 -20.79
C ASP A 116 7.58 18.81 -21.79
N LEU A 117 8.67 18.18 -21.33
CA LEU A 117 9.76 17.75 -22.22
C LEU A 117 9.29 16.73 -23.29
N ILE A 118 8.32 15.88 -22.97
CA ILE A 118 7.70 14.96 -23.92
C ILE A 118 6.84 15.75 -24.92
N ASN A 119 5.98 16.65 -24.43
CA ASN A 119 5.08 17.45 -25.25
C ASN A 119 5.83 18.40 -26.19
N ASP A 120 6.93 19.01 -25.71
CA ASP A 120 7.81 19.89 -26.48
C ASP A 120 8.65 19.12 -27.52
N GLY A 121 8.56 17.79 -27.52
CA GLY A 121 9.18 16.92 -28.51
C GLY A 121 10.66 16.66 -28.29
N TYR A 122 11.23 16.95 -27.14
CA TYR A 122 12.60 16.58 -26.79
C TYR A 122 12.76 15.08 -26.55
N ILE A 123 11.74 14.46 -25.94
CA ILE A 123 11.74 13.05 -25.56
C ILE A 123 10.75 12.29 -26.43
N ASN A 124 11.21 11.18 -27.04
CA ASN A 124 10.36 10.30 -27.85
C ASN A 124 10.04 8.98 -27.17
N THR A 125 10.83 8.57 -26.18
CA THR A 125 10.70 7.29 -25.50
C THR A 125 11.00 7.48 -24.02
N VAL A 126 10.17 6.89 -23.18
CA VAL A 126 10.38 6.83 -21.73
C VAL A 126 10.55 5.38 -21.32
N VAL A 127 11.60 5.08 -20.57
CA VAL A 127 11.82 3.80 -19.89
C VAL A 127 11.73 4.06 -18.39
N ALA A 128 10.65 3.62 -17.79
CA ALA A 128 10.37 3.85 -16.38
C ALA A 128 10.64 2.57 -15.58
N LEU A 129 11.51 2.67 -14.58
CA LEU A 129 11.95 1.56 -13.75
C LEU A 129 11.62 1.83 -12.29
N THR A 130 10.99 0.88 -11.63
CA THR A 130 10.78 0.92 -10.18
C THR A 130 10.50 -0.47 -9.63
N ALA A 131 10.98 -0.73 -8.42
CA ALA A 131 10.59 -1.92 -7.66
C ALA A 131 9.24 -1.73 -6.96
N THR A 132 8.77 -0.49 -6.83
CA THR A 132 7.67 -0.10 -5.95
C THR A 132 6.78 0.94 -6.62
N PRO A 133 5.93 0.56 -7.58
CA PRO A 133 4.95 1.50 -8.13
C PRO A 133 4.12 2.12 -7.01
N PRO A 134 3.82 3.42 -7.04
CA PRO A 134 3.17 4.14 -5.95
C PRO A 134 1.64 3.92 -5.96
N PHE A 135 1.19 2.69 -5.75
CA PHE A 135 -0.23 2.30 -5.79
C PHE A 135 -1.09 2.97 -4.71
N ASP A 136 -0.46 3.45 -3.65
CA ASP A 136 -1.08 4.14 -2.52
C ASP A 136 -1.09 5.68 -2.68
N ALA A 137 -0.63 6.19 -3.81
CA ALA A 137 -0.64 7.62 -4.11
C ALA A 137 -2.06 8.16 -4.27
N ALA A 138 -2.25 9.44 -3.93
CA ALA A 138 -3.52 10.13 -4.17
C ALA A 138 -3.88 10.11 -5.68
N PRO A 139 -5.19 10.06 -6.04
CA PRO A 139 -5.63 9.91 -7.44
C PRO A 139 -5.00 10.91 -8.41
N ALA A 140 -4.85 12.17 -8.01
CA ALA A 140 -4.23 13.21 -8.83
C ALA A 140 -2.73 12.94 -9.09
N ALA A 141 -1.99 12.51 -8.07
CA ALA A 141 -0.59 12.14 -8.16
C ALA A 141 -0.41 10.87 -9.00
N TRP A 142 -1.27 9.87 -8.80
CA TRP A 142 -1.30 8.67 -9.62
C TRP A 142 -1.51 8.96 -11.11
N THR A 143 -2.42 9.90 -11.43
CA THR A 143 -2.66 10.33 -12.80
C THR A 143 -1.41 10.97 -13.44
N LYS A 144 -0.64 11.77 -12.68
CA LYS A 144 0.63 12.33 -13.13
C LYS A 144 1.67 11.24 -13.40
N TYR A 145 1.81 10.31 -12.47
CA TYR A 145 2.68 9.14 -12.61
C TYR A 145 2.35 8.35 -13.89
N GLN A 146 1.08 7.99 -14.09
CA GLN A 146 0.65 7.22 -15.26
C GLN A 146 0.85 7.98 -16.58
N ARG A 147 0.77 9.31 -16.58
CA ARG A 147 0.99 10.12 -17.77
C ARG A 147 2.43 10.01 -18.28
N VAL A 148 3.41 9.94 -17.38
CA VAL A 148 4.83 9.85 -17.71
C VAL A 148 5.28 8.40 -17.88
N CYS A 149 4.97 7.56 -16.90
CA CYS A 149 5.49 6.20 -16.82
C CYS A 149 4.61 5.16 -17.54
N GLY A 150 3.32 5.47 -17.73
CA GLY A 150 2.37 4.51 -18.28
C GLY A 150 2.03 3.38 -17.32
N GLU A 151 1.40 2.34 -17.86
CA GLU A 151 1.18 1.08 -17.16
C GLU A 151 2.40 0.17 -17.31
N ALA A 152 2.61 -0.73 -16.35
CA ALA A 152 3.73 -1.67 -16.39
C ALA A 152 3.66 -2.59 -17.62
N ASP A 153 4.69 -2.58 -18.44
CA ASP A 153 4.82 -3.48 -19.59
C ASP A 153 5.40 -4.85 -19.18
N PHE A 154 6.26 -4.84 -18.14
CA PHE A 154 6.94 -6.02 -17.66
C PHE A 154 7.13 -5.98 -16.14
N GLU A 155 6.96 -7.13 -15.47
CA GLU A 155 7.17 -7.29 -14.03
C GLU A 155 7.98 -8.56 -13.77
N ILE A 156 9.05 -8.42 -12.96
CA ILE A 156 9.77 -9.56 -12.38
C ILE A 156 9.33 -9.69 -10.91
N SER A 157 8.70 -10.78 -10.58
CA SER A 157 8.16 -10.99 -9.25
C SER A 157 9.24 -11.39 -8.23
N ALA A 158 9.00 -11.10 -6.94
CA ALA A 158 9.87 -11.58 -5.87
C ALA A 158 9.97 -13.12 -5.84
N ALA A 159 8.88 -13.83 -6.19
CA ALA A 159 8.87 -15.28 -6.27
C ALA A 159 9.81 -15.79 -7.38
N GLU A 160 9.80 -15.17 -8.53
CA GLU A 160 10.72 -15.47 -9.63
C GLU A 160 12.16 -15.22 -9.22
N LEU A 161 12.45 -14.12 -8.55
CA LEU A 161 13.80 -13.78 -8.09
C LEU A 161 14.31 -14.74 -7.00
N VAL A 162 13.45 -15.21 -6.11
CA VAL A 162 13.80 -16.27 -5.14
C VAL A 162 14.05 -17.59 -5.87
N SER A 163 13.25 -17.93 -6.89
CA SER A 163 13.46 -19.16 -7.68
C SER A 163 14.79 -19.16 -8.42
N HIS A 164 15.23 -18.00 -8.90
CA HIS A 164 16.51 -17.80 -9.58
C HIS A 164 17.68 -17.51 -8.62
N LYS A 165 17.45 -17.59 -7.31
CA LYS A 165 18.44 -17.28 -6.27
C LYS A 165 19.03 -15.86 -6.40
N SER A 166 18.23 -14.90 -6.84
CA SER A 166 18.56 -13.47 -6.85
C SER A 166 18.08 -12.76 -5.60
N LEU A 167 17.11 -13.33 -4.90
CA LEU A 167 16.67 -12.96 -3.55
C LEU A 167 16.70 -14.17 -2.63
N CYS A 168 16.91 -13.95 -1.33
CA CYS A 168 16.86 -15.01 -0.35
C CYS A 168 15.41 -15.35 0.06
N PRO A 169 15.13 -16.59 0.52
CA PRO A 169 13.90 -16.93 1.19
C PRO A 169 13.65 -16.00 2.38
N HIS A 170 12.41 -15.57 2.57
CA HIS A 170 12.06 -14.61 3.61
C HIS A 170 10.61 -14.79 4.08
N GLN A 171 10.32 -14.26 5.26
CA GLN A 171 8.96 -14.20 5.80
C GLN A 171 8.77 -12.91 6.57
N ASP A 172 7.55 -12.39 6.51
CA ASP A 172 7.12 -11.24 7.30
C ASP A 172 6.37 -11.72 8.55
N PHE A 173 6.68 -11.11 9.68
CA PHE A 173 6.09 -11.38 10.98
C PHE A 173 5.53 -10.09 11.58
N VAL A 174 4.42 -10.20 12.30
CA VAL A 174 3.83 -9.09 13.04
C VAL A 174 3.95 -9.38 14.53
N TYR A 175 4.68 -8.54 15.24
CA TYR A 175 4.77 -8.57 16.69
C TYR A 175 3.87 -7.48 17.27
N MET A 176 3.05 -7.85 18.25
CA MET A 176 2.04 -6.97 18.81
C MET A 176 2.36 -6.59 20.25
N SER A 177 2.13 -5.34 20.58
CA SER A 177 2.22 -4.81 21.94
C SER A 177 0.89 -4.23 22.41
N GLN A 178 0.73 -4.09 23.72
CA GLN A 178 -0.35 -3.29 24.29
C GLN A 178 0.18 -1.90 24.60
N PRO A 179 -0.66 -0.87 24.56
CA PRO A 179 -0.28 0.47 24.99
C PRO A 179 0.29 0.47 26.42
N LEU A 180 1.19 1.39 26.71
CA LEU A 180 1.62 1.65 28.08
C LEU A 180 0.42 2.12 28.92
N THR A 181 0.49 1.96 30.24
CA THR A 181 -0.62 2.35 31.15
C THR A 181 -1.08 3.77 30.95
N ALA A 182 -0.15 4.71 30.75
CA ALA A 182 -0.48 6.11 30.50
C ALA A 182 -1.17 6.32 29.13
N GLU A 183 -0.70 5.60 28.11
CA GLU A 183 -1.29 5.62 26.75
C GLU A 183 -2.70 5.01 26.79
N ASP A 184 -2.90 3.89 27.49
CA ASP A 184 -4.19 3.23 27.68
C ASP A 184 -5.20 4.14 28.38
N HIS A 185 -4.78 4.92 29.38
CA HIS A 185 -5.62 5.93 30.02
C HIS A 185 -6.12 6.98 29.04
N LEU A 186 -5.23 7.48 28.19
CA LEU A 186 -5.60 8.48 27.17
C LEU A 186 -6.57 7.90 26.14
N ILE A 187 -6.34 6.66 25.72
CA ILE A 187 -7.24 5.96 24.78
C ILE A 187 -8.62 5.80 25.41
N LYS A 188 -8.71 5.38 26.67
CA LYS A 188 -9.98 5.21 27.41
C LYS A 188 -10.70 6.54 27.61
N ASP A 189 -9.97 7.61 27.93
CA ASP A 189 -10.53 8.95 28.03
C ASP A 189 -11.11 9.41 26.68
N MET A 190 -10.35 9.21 25.59
CA MET A 190 -10.80 9.50 24.24
C MET A 190 -12.05 8.66 23.87
N GLN A 191 -12.08 7.37 24.19
CA GLN A 191 -13.26 6.51 23.96
C GLN A 191 -14.49 7.06 24.69
N THR A 192 -14.32 7.47 25.93
CA THR A 192 -15.40 8.03 26.76
C THR A 192 -15.92 9.34 26.16
N ARG A 193 -15.03 10.25 25.78
CA ARG A 193 -15.39 11.52 25.13
C ARG A 193 -16.06 11.29 23.78
N ARG A 194 -15.55 10.34 22.99
CA ARG A 194 -16.12 9.96 21.69
C ARG A 194 -17.54 9.43 21.82
N ALA A 195 -17.78 8.50 22.75
CA ALA A 195 -19.10 7.95 22.99
C ALA A 195 -20.09 9.02 23.51
N ALA A 196 -19.63 9.91 24.38
CA ALA A 196 -20.43 11.02 24.87
C ALA A 196 -20.78 12.01 23.75
N LEU A 197 -19.81 12.35 22.90
CA LEU A 197 -20.05 13.24 21.75
C LEU A 197 -21.01 12.60 20.76
N GLU A 198 -20.84 11.33 20.41
CA GLU A 198 -21.73 10.61 19.51
C GLU A 198 -23.18 10.63 20.02
N ALA A 199 -23.37 10.27 21.29
CA ALA A 199 -24.71 10.31 21.92
C ALA A 199 -25.29 11.72 21.90
N HIS A 200 -24.47 12.75 22.16
CA HIS A 200 -24.91 14.14 22.15
C HIS A 200 -25.30 14.61 20.75
N LEU A 201 -24.48 14.33 19.75
CA LEU A 201 -24.74 14.66 18.35
C LEU A 201 -26.04 14.00 17.84
N LEU A 202 -26.21 12.70 18.10
CA LEU A 202 -27.40 11.97 17.67
C LEU A 202 -28.69 12.43 18.37
N ALA A 203 -28.59 13.03 19.57
CA ALA A 203 -29.71 13.60 20.29
C ALA A 203 -29.96 15.10 20.00
N ALA A 204 -28.99 15.77 19.37
CA ALA A 204 -29.05 17.20 19.12
C ALA A 204 -30.08 17.54 18.03
N PRO A 205 -31.01 18.50 18.25
CA PRO A 205 -31.95 18.93 17.22
C PRO A 205 -31.26 19.52 15.99
N GLU A 206 -30.07 20.07 16.13
CA GLU A 206 -29.24 20.63 15.07
C GLU A 206 -28.86 19.57 14.02
N ILE A 207 -28.59 18.33 14.42
CA ILE A 207 -28.35 17.23 13.48
C ILE A 207 -29.57 16.98 12.60
N THR A 208 -30.78 17.06 13.17
CA THR A 208 -32.02 16.90 12.41
C THR A 208 -32.21 18.04 11.40
N VAL A 209 -31.84 19.28 11.78
CA VAL A 209 -31.84 20.42 10.86
C VAL A 209 -30.87 20.20 9.71
N LEU A 210 -29.60 19.81 10.00
CA LEU A 210 -28.59 19.53 8.97
C LEU A 210 -29.02 18.39 8.05
N ILE A 211 -29.66 17.34 8.59
CA ILE A 211 -30.25 16.25 7.79
C ILE A 211 -31.30 16.79 6.83
N ALA A 212 -32.23 17.64 7.29
CA ALA A 212 -33.25 18.22 6.45
C ALA A 212 -32.67 19.10 5.34
N ASP A 213 -31.68 19.93 5.64
CA ASP A 213 -30.97 20.76 4.66
C ASP A 213 -30.23 19.92 3.63
N SER A 214 -29.52 18.89 4.06
CA SER A 214 -28.84 17.94 3.17
C SER A 214 -29.84 17.26 2.22
N MET A 215 -31.02 16.89 2.70
CA MET A 215 -32.06 16.30 1.85
C MET A 215 -32.56 17.27 0.79
N VAL A 216 -32.82 18.52 1.20
CA VAL A 216 -33.20 19.60 0.25
C VAL A 216 -32.09 19.81 -0.79
N LEU A 217 -30.82 19.79 -0.38
CA LEU A 217 -29.69 19.90 -1.28
C LEU A 217 -29.65 18.75 -2.30
N PHE A 218 -29.76 17.49 -1.85
CA PHE A 218 -29.76 16.32 -2.73
C PHE A 218 -30.98 16.29 -3.67
N GLU A 219 -32.16 16.73 -3.21
CA GLU A 219 -33.37 16.82 -4.07
C GLU A 219 -33.24 17.89 -5.13
N LYS A 220 -32.79 19.09 -4.79
CA LYS A 220 -32.62 20.22 -5.72
C LYS A 220 -31.51 19.97 -6.75
N SER A 221 -30.40 19.36 -6.34
CA SER A 221 -29.23 19.15 -7.19
C SER A 221 -29.42 17.98 -8.17
N GLY A 222 -30.43 17.13 -7.94
CA GLY A 222 -30.82 16.07 -8.87
C GLY A 222 -29.90 14.85 -8.91
N SER A 223 -30.25 13.89 -9.76
CA SER A 223 -29.64 12.54 -9.74
C SER A 223 -28.16 12.50 -10.09
N SER A 224 -27.61 13.46 -10.84
CA SER A 224 -26.17 13.52 -11.12
C SER A 224 -25.36 13.80 -9.88
N PHE A 225 -25.78 14.79 -9.11
CA PHE A 225 -25.17 15.15 -7.84
C PHE A 225 -25.28 13.99 -6.82
N GLN A 226 -26.43 13.32 -6.79
CA GLN A 226 -26.65 12.16 -5.93
C GLN A 226 -25.72 10.98 -6.27
N ILE A 227 -25.42 10.77 -7.55
CA ILE A 227 -24.47 9.74 -8.00
C ILE A 227 -23.03 10.12 -7.63
N GLU A 228 -22.66 11.39 -7.81
CA GLU A 228 -21.33 11.90 -7.49
C GLU A 228 -21.04 11.80 -5.99
N HIS A 229 -22.05 12.07 -5.15
CA HIS A 229 -21.95 12.06 -3.68
C HIS A 229 -22.70 10.86 -3.04
N VAL A 230 -22.67 9.70 -3.68
CA VAL A 230 -23.43 8.52 -3.22
C VAL A 230 -23.00 8.04 -1.83
N ASP A 231 -21.72 8.18 -1.48
CA ASP A 231 -21.20 7.84 -0.14
C ASP A 231 -21.82 8.73 0.94
N ALA A 232 -21.86 10.04 0.71
CA ALA A 232 -22.50 11.00 1.62
C ALA A 232 -23.99 10.74 1.73
N LEU A 233 -24.66 10.44 0.62
CA LEU A 233 -26.08 10.10 0.61
C LEU A 233 -26.38 8.81 1.39
N ASN A 234 -25.51 7.81 1.29
CA ASN A 234 -25.61 6.59 2.06
C ASN A 234 -25.36 6.83 3.56
N ALA A 235 -24.35 7.64 3.90
CA ALA A 235 -24.07 8.05 5.26
C ALA A 235 -25.26 8.83 5.86
N LEU A 236 -25.80 9.80 5.14
CA LEU A 236 -27.01 10.55 5.50
C LEU A 236 -28.18 9.62 5.82
N ARG A 237 -28.41 8.59 5.01
CA ARG A 237 -29.47 7.59 5.23
C ARG A 237 -29.31 6.87 6.56
N HIS A 238 -28.11 6.36 6.86
CA HIS A 238 -27.88 5.62 8.10
C HIS A 238 -27.97 6.50 9.35
N VAL A 239 -27.44 7.73 9.27
CA VAL A 239 -27.57 8.71 10.35
C VAL A 239 -29.04 9.10 10.56
N SER A 240 -29.79 9.36 9.48
CA SER A 240 -31.22 9.68 9.55
C SER A 240 -32.04 8.56 10.16
N ALA A 241 -31.75 7.30 9.82
CA ALA A 241 -32.40 6.14 10.42
C ALA A 241 -32.11 6.04 11.92
N LYS A 242 -30.83 6.30 12.31
CA LYS A 242 -30.39 6.24 13.70
C LYS A 242 -31.02 7.32 14.57
N VAL A 243 -31.19 8.53 14.03
CA VAL A 243 -31.82 9.68 14.71
C VAL A 243 -33.34 9.58 14.70
N GLY A 244 -33.96 8.66 13.95
CA GLY A 244 -35.42 8.54 13.80
C GLY A 244 -36.00 9.55 12.83
N ALA A 245 -35.20 10.24 12.03
CA ALA A 245 -35.64 11.26 11.07
C ALA A 245 -36.08 10.68 9.71
N LEU A 246 -36.22 9.37 9.57
CA LEU A 246 -36.62 8.70 8.31
C LEU A 246 -37.98 9.17 7.77
N SER A 247 -38.91 9.58 8.65
CA SER A 247 -40.21 10.12 8.24
C SER A 247 -40.10 11.46 7.51
N SER A 248 -38.99 12.19 7.66
CA SER A 248 -38.71 13.45 6.98
C SER A 248 -38.04 13.27 5.61
N LEU A 249 -37.69 12.05 5.23
CA LEU A 249 -36.95 11.73 4.00
C LEU A 249 -37.78 11.87 2.71
N GLY A 250 -39.07 12.22 2.75
CA GLY A 250 -39.87 12.56 1.60
C GLY A 250 -39.72 11.64 0.38
N ARG A 251 -39.57 12.23 -0.80
CA ARG A 251 -39.33 11.47 -2.07
C ARG A 251 -37.99 10.77 -2.15
N VAL A 252 -36.97 11.20 -1.38
CA VAL A 252 -35.68 10.54 -1.29
C VAL A 252 -35.83 9.15 -0.70
N HIS A 253 -36.78 8.97 0.21
CA HIS A 253 -37.10 7.67 0.79
C HIS A 253 -37.65 6.66 -0.24
N SER A 254 -38.40 7.11 -1.25
CA SER A 254 -38.95 6.19 -2.26
C SER A 254 -37.88 5.55 -3.16
N TRP A 255 -36.67 6.12 -3.19
CA TRP A 255 -35.52 5.56 -3.93
C TRP A 255 -34.67 4.62 -3.08
N LEU A 256 -34.83 4.68 -1.77
CA LEU A 256 -34.13 3.91 -0.76
C LEU A 256 -35.07 2.82 -0.22
N GLU A 257 -35.59 1.91 -1.07
CA GLU A 257 -36.46 0.82 -0.63
C GLU A 257 -35.86 0.05 0.56
N GLU A 258 -36.68 -0.25 1.56
CA GLU A 258 -36.34 -0.88 2.86
C GLU A 258 -35.66 -2.25 2.74
N ASP A 259 -35.73 -2.92 1.59
CA ASP A 259 -35.26 -4.28 1.39
C ASP A 259 -33.73 -4.43 1.16
N THR A 260 -32.97 -3.33 1.19
CA THR A 260 -31.52 -3.34 0.89
C THR A 260 -30.61 -3.00 2.08
N VAL A 261 -31.15 -2.94 3.29
CA VAL A 261 -30.38 -2.53 4.49
C VAL A 261 -29.48 -3.67 4.97
N GLY A 262 -28.30 -3.77 4.41
CA GLY A 262 -27.26 -4.74 4.78
C GLY A 262 -26.17 -4.21 5.71
N GLY A 263 -26.18 -2.97 6.13
CA GLY A 263 -25.19 -2.40 7.04
C GLY A 263 -25.85 -1.48 8.05
N GLY A 264 -25.67 -1.74 9.36
CA GLY A 264 -26.14 -0.86 10.41
C GLY A 264 -25.44 0.50 10.43
N TYR A 265 -25.97 1.43 11.20
CA TYR A 265 -25.27 2.66 11.57
C TYR A 265 -23.96 2.31 12.27
N ASP A 266 -22.89 3.03 11.93
CA ASP A 266 -21.62 3.07 12.62
C ASP A 266 -21.07 4.50 12.67
N LEU A 267 -20.06 4.72 13.48
CA LEU A 267 -19.45 6.04 13.67
C LEU A 267 -18.78 6.58 12.38
N GLN A 268 -18.29 5.69 11.50
CA GLN A 268 -17.72 6.09 10.20
C GLN A 268 -18.76 6.80 9.33
N LYS A 269 -20.00 6.35 9.39
CA LYS A 269 -21.10 6.97 8.64
C LYS A 269 -21.47 8.35 9.19
N LEU A 270 -21.39 8.54 10.51
CA LEU A 270 -21.58 9.87 11.09
C LEU A 270 -20.45 10.81 10.67
N GLU A 271 -19.20 10.37 10.72
CA GLU A 271 -18.06 11.15 10.27
C GLU A 271 -18.18 11.51 8.78
N ALA A 272 -18.43 10.54 7.91
CA ALA A 272 -18.59 10.76 6.48
C ALA A 272 -19.77 11.69 6.12
N TYR A 273 -20.87 11.61 6.87
CA TYR A 273 -21.99 12.53 6.71
C TYR A 273 -21.61 13.95 7.09
N LEU A 274 -20.96 14.13 8.24
CA LEU A 274 -20.56 15.45 8.70
C LEU A 274 -19.39 16.01 7.86
N ASP A 275 -18.48 15.18 7.36
CA ASP A 275 -17.46 15.59 6.39
C ASP A 275 -18.13 16.25 5.18
N PHE A 276 -19.18 15.65 4.61
CA PHE A 276 -19.94 16.22 3.52
C PHE A 276 -20.59 17.56 3.88
N VAL A 277 -21.22 17.67 5.06
CA VAL A 277 -21.86 18.91 5.53
C VAL A 277 -20.85 20.06 5.62
N PHE A 278 -19.64 19.76 6.10
CA PHE A 278 -18.58 20.75 6.34
C PHE A 278 -17.64 20.97 5.16
N GLU A 279 -17.85 20.33 4.02
CA GLU A 279 -17.10 20.66 2.81
C GLU A 279 -17.35 22.13 2.41
N PRO A 280 -16.30 22.88 2.05
CA PRO A 280 -16.40 24.32 1.77
C PRO A 280 -17.47 24.70 0.74
N GLN A 281 -17.76 23.79 -0.19
CA GLN A 281 -18.76 24.00 -1.24
C GLN A 281 -20.20 23.74 -0.79
N PHE A 282 -20.41 22.99 0.30
CA PHE A 282 -21.74 22.60 0.76
C PHE A 282 -22.17 23.26 2.07
N ILE A 283 -21.23 23.75 2.86
CA ILE A 283 -21.54 24.36 4.17
C ILE A 283 -22.55 25.52 4.08
N SER A 284 -22.53 26.27 2.98
CA SER A 284 -23.48 27.38 2.74
C SER A 284 -24.91 26.93 2.43
N ALA A 285 -25.12 25.64 2.13
CA ALA A 285 -26.43 25.05 1.87
C ALA A 285 -27.13 24.60 3.16
N HIS A 286 -26.43 24.65 4.30
CA HIS A 286 -26.91 24.21 5.60
C HIS A 286 -27.13 25.38 6.54
N ASP A 287 -28.01 25.21 7.53
CA ASP A 287 -28.25 26.23 8.56
C ASP A 287 -26.96 26.55 9.31
N THR A 288 -26.58 27.82 9.30
CA THR A 288 -25.32 28.30 9.86
C THR A 288 -25.27 28.11 11.38
N ASN A 289 -26.36 28.24 12.09
CA ASN A 289 -26.39 28.10 13.54
C ASN A 289 -26.27 26.62 13.93
N ALA A 290 -26.99 25.74 13.24
CA ALA A 290 -26.88 24.30 13.42
C ALA A 290 -25.49 23.79 13.14
N ALA A 291 -24.88 24.19 12.00
CA ALA A 291 -23.53 23.83 11.64
C ALA A 291 -22.51 24.32 12.67
N ASN A 292 -22.60 25.59 13.11
CA ASN A 292 -21.71 26.14 14.14
C ASN A 292 -21.83 25.43 15.48
N MET A 293 -23.04 25.02 15.87
CA MET A 293 -23.27 24.29 17.12
C MET A 293 -22.63 22.91 17.05
N VAL A 294 -22.85 22.15 15.98
CA VAL A 294 -22.21 20.84 15.76
C VAL A 294 -20.69 20.96 15.74
N LYS A 295 -20.15 21.99 15.06
CA LYS A 295 -18.73 22.29 15.04
C LYS A 295 -18.18 22.58 16.43
N SER A 296 -18.90 23.37 17.27
CA SER A 296 -18.50 23.65 18.64
C SER A 296 -18.46 22.37 19.46
N LEU A 297 -19.49 21.55 19.41
CA LEU A 297 -19.54 20.27 20.11
C LEU A 297 -18.36 19.35 19.75
N CYS A 298 -18.04 19.26 18.47
CA CYS A 298 -16.87 18.48 18.02
C CYS A 298 -15.54 19.06 18.51
N ARG A 299 -15.40 20.39 18.53
CA ARG A 299 -14.20 21.09 19.03
C ARG A 299 -14.04 20.94 20.55
N ASP A 300 -15.09 21.14 21.30
CA ASP A 300 -15.09 21.06 22.76
C ASP A 300 -14.74 19.63 23.22
N ALA A 301 -15.17 18.65 22.46
CA ALA A 301 -14.81 17.24 22.65
C ALA A 301 -13.43 16.84 22.06
N GLN A 302 -12.73 17.77 21.38
CA GLN A 302 -11.42 17.55 20.72
C GLN A 302 -11.48 16.54 19.55
N PHE A 303 -12.56 16.55 18.78
CA PHE A 303 -12.75 15.72 17.58
C PHE A 303 -12.95 16.60 16.32
N TRP A 304 -12.17 17.66 16.19
CA TRP A 304 -12.22 18.60 15.09
C TRP A 304 -10.81 18.94 14.62
N GLU A 305 -10.40 18.44 13.45
CA GLU A 305 -9.08 18.63 12.85
C GLU A 305 -9.23 19.08 11.39
N ASP A 306 -8.33 19.87 10.86
CA ASP A 306 -8.30 20.32 9.46
C ASP A 306 -9.66 20.81 8.90
N ASN A 307 -10.43 21.53 9.74
CA ASN A 307 -11.78 22.02 9.43
C ASN A 307 -12.85 20.93 9.18
N ARG A 308 -12.65 19.72 9.69
CA ARG A 308 -13.59 18.61 9.60
C ARG A 308 -13.68 17.83 10.91
N PRO A 309 -14.78 17.09 11.14
CA PRO A 309 -14.86 16.15 12.27
C PRO A 309 -13.86 14.99 12.06
N CYS A 310 -13.28 14.51 13.15
CA CYS A 310 -12.35 13.40 13.14
C CYS A 310 -12.62 12.50 14.36
N PHE A 311 -13.54 11.54 14.21
CA PHE A 311 -13.95 10.64 15.29
C PHE A 311 -13.17 9.34 15.31
N ILE A 312 -12.75 8.86 14.13
CA ILE A 312 -12.22 7.52 13.93
C ILE A 312 -10.75 7.47 14.37
N THR A 313 -9.91 8.36 13.84
CA THR A 313 -8.47 8.37 14.10
C THR A 313 -7.96 9.78 14.32
N PRO A 314 -8.30 10.43 15.46
CA PRO A 314 -7.71 11.74 15.82
C PRO A 314 -6.18 11.66 15.80
N ASP A 315 -5.52 12.70 15.30
CA ASP A 315 -4.06 12.74 15.14
C ASP A 315 -3.32 12.48 16.47
N ALA A 316 -3.84 13.00 17.57
CA ALA A 316 -3.27 12.78 18.90
C ALA A 316 -3.19 11.30 19.28
N VAL A 317 -4.22 10.50 18.94
CA VAL A 317 -4.22 9.07 19.28
C VAL A 317 -3.49 8.26 18.22
N ARG A 318 -3.56 8.67 16.97
CA ARG A 318 -2.79 8.05 15.89
C ARG A 318 -1.30 8.08 16.20
N GLY A 319 -0.76 9.26 16.51
CA GLY A 319 0.64 9.40 16.92
C GLY A 319 0.99 8.56 18.15
N LEU A 320 0.07 8.48 19.12
CA LEU A 320 0.26 7.71 20.35
C LEU A 320 0.49 6.22 20.11
N LEU A 321 -0.33 5.58 19.27
CA LEU A 321 -0.19 4.14 18.96
C LEU A 321 1.00 3.88 18.04
N ASP A 322 1.18 4.75 17.13
CA ASP A 322 2.21 4.68 16.13
C ASP A 322 3.62 4.80 16.78
N ASP A 323 3.79 5.69 17.73
CA ASP A 323 5.04 5.96 18.44
C ASP A 323 5.05 5.39 19.87
N SER A 324 4.17 4.42 20.15
CA SER A 324 4.05 3.86 21.49
C SER A 324 5.40 3.33 22.01
N GLY A 325 5.74 3.73 23.22
CA GLY A 325 6.92 3.25 23.93
C GLY A 325 6.92 1.74 24.17
N SER A 326 5.76 1.08 24.13
CA SER A 326 5.62 -0.38 24.22
C SER A 326 6.36 -1.13 23.10
N LYS A 327 6.57 -0.50 21.96
CA LYS A 327 7.34 -1.06 20.84
C LYS A 327 8.82 -1.23 21.16
N ILE A 328 9.37 -0.46 22.11
CA ILE A 328 10.75 -0.62 22.59
C ILE A 328 10.93 -2.01 23.20
N GLU A 329 9.98 -2.47 24.03
CA GLU A 329 10.00 -3.83 24.58
C GLU A 329 9.90 -4.88 23.48
N SER A 330 9.06 -4.63 22.45
CA SER A 330 8.92 -5.52 21.30
C SER A 330 10.24 -5.67 20.56
N ILE A 331 10.99 -4.59 20.32
CA ILE A 331 12.32 -4.60 19.70
C ILE A 331 13.28 -5.47 20.52
N CYS A 332 13.30 -5.29 21.85
CA CYS A 332 14.17 -6.07 22.72
C CYS A 332 13.84 -7.58 22.69
N ASN A 333 12.57 -7.94 22.70
CA ASN A 333 12.12 -9.33 22.67
C ASN A 333 12.45 -9.99 21.34
N ILE A 334 12.25 -9.27 20.22
CA ILE A 334 12.62 -9.73 18.88
C ILE A 334 14.15 -9.92 18.80
N ALA A 335 14.95 -8.93 19.21
CA ALA A 335 16.41 -9.02 19.18
C ALA A 335 16.94 -10.21 19.99
N LYS A 336 16.38 -10.47 21.18
CA LYS A 336 16.72 -11.64 22.00
C LYS A 336 16.39 -12.96 21.30
N SER A 337 15.19 -13.06 20.70
CA SER A 337 14.75 -14.26 19.99
C SER A 337 15.60 -14.52 18.75
N GLU A 338 15.89 -13.48 17.98
CA GLU A 338 16.73 -13.57 16.78
C GLU A 338 18.17 -13.97 17.13
N PHE A 339 18.73 -13.42 18.21
CA PHE A 339 20.05 -13.81 18.68
C PHE A 339 20.07 -15.25 19.23
N ALA A 340 19.05 -15.65 19.94
CA ALA A 340 18.93 -17.04 20.40
C ALA A 340 18.90 -18.04 19.23
N SER A 341 18.30 -17.65 18.10
CA SER A 341 18.22 -18.47 16.89
C SER A 341 19.51 -18.48 16.07
N LEU A 342 20.17 -17.32 15.89
CA LEU A 342 21.28 -17.14 14.95
C LEU A 342 22.64 -16.98 15.62
N GLY A 343 22.69 -16.61 16.90
CA GLY A 343 23.95 -16.40 17.62
C GLY A 343 24.89 -15.45 16.91
N ALA A 344 26.09 -15.93 16.57
CA ALA A 344 27.12 -15.15 15.88
C ALA A 344 26.72 -14.70 14.47
N ALA A 345 25.82 -15.42 13.82
CA ALA A 345 25.35 -15.10 12.46
C ALA A 345 24.29 -13.99 12.38
N LEU A 346 23.79 -13.49 13.53
CA LEU A 346 22.80 -12.43 13.55
C LEU A 346 23.31 -11.14 12.92
N ARG A 347 22.51 -10.55 12.03
CA ARG A 347 22.65 -9.23 11.43
C ARG A 347 21.29 -8.56 11.42
N LEU A 348 20.97 -7.90 12.52
CA LEU A 348 19.66 -7.27 12.74
C LEU A 348 19.73 -5.77 12.45
N LEU A 349 18.89 -5.31 11.54
CA LEU A 349 18.65 -3.89 11.29
C LEU A 349 17.35 -3.48 11.98
N VAL A 350 17.37 -2.40 12.74
CA VAL A 350 16.18 -1.82 13.38
C VAL A 350 15.99 -0.40 12.86
N LEU A 351 14.85 -0.14 12.23
CA LEU A 351 14.52 1.16 11.64
C LEU A 351 13.41 1.84 12.44
N VAL A 352 13.68 3.09 12.84
CA VAL A 352 12.80 3.93 13.66
C VAL A 352 12.68 5.31 12.99
N ASP A 353 11.58 6.02 13.15
CA ASP A 353 11.38 7.33 12.51
C ASP A 353 12.01 8.49 13.31
N PHE A 354 11.93 8.45 14.63
CA PHE A 354 12.36 9.54 15.50
C PHE A 354 13.69 9.24 16.18
N ILE A 355 14.57 10.25 16.23
CA ILE A 355 15.91 10.12 16.82
C ILE A 355 15.83 10.08 18.34
N GLY A 356 15.06 10.99 18.96
CA GLY A 356 15.05 11.23 20.39
C GLY A 356 16.15 12.21 20.87
N THR A 357 16.23 12.45 22.15
CA THR A 357 17.25 13.32 22.77
C THR A 357 18.18 12.52 23.67
N VAL A 358 19.46 12.84 23.62
CA VAL A 358 20.48 12.17 24.44
C VAL A 358 20.24 12.38 25.94
N GLU A 359 19.79 13.58 26.33
CA GLU A 359 19.55 13.93 27.73
C GLU A 359 18.34 13.19 28.31
N GLU A 360 17.25 13.02 27.54
CA GLU A 360 16.03 12.36 28.04
C GLU A 360 16.11 10.85 27.93
N ASP A 361 16.54 10.33 26.79
CA ASP A 361 16.47 8.91 26.47
C ASP A 361 17.64 8.09 27.06
N LEU A 362 18.82 8.71 27.26
CA LEU A 362 19.99 8.04 27.86
C LEU A 362 20.03 8.15 29.37
N VAL A 363 19.66 9.29 29.95
CA VAL A 363 19.64 9.47 31.43
C VAL A 363 18.56 8.61 32.06
N CYS A 364 17.44 8.38 31.37
CA CYS A 364 16.42 7.44 31.82
C CYS A 364 16.86 5.96 31.72
N GLY A 365 17.95 5.65 31.04
CA GLY A 365 18.57 4.33 30.92
C GLY A 365 19.31 3.85 32.17
N ASN A 366 19.31 4.58 33.29
CA ASN A 366 19.94 4.14 34.52
C ASN A 366 19.28 2.89 35.10
N HIS A 367 19.95 1.78 34.85
CA HIS A 367 20.06 0.58 35.65
C HIS A 367 18.77 -0.14 36.08
N ALA A 368 18.54 -1.28 35.44
CA ALA A 368 17.86 -2.48 35.97
C ALA A 368 16.39 -2.36 36.39
N LYS A 369 15.78 -1.20 36.43
CA LYS A 369 14.35 -1.00 36.63
C LYS A 369 13.87 0.12 35.74
N ILE A 370 13.59 -0.19 34.45
CA ILE A 370 12.57 0.59 33.74
C ILE A 370 11.25 0.19 34.41
N GLN A 371 10.97 0.81 35.57
CA GLN A 371 9.60 0.90 35.99
C GLN A 371 8.92 1.85 35.03
N PRO A 372 7.71 1.55 34.57
CA PRO A 372 6.91 2.49 33.82
C PRO A 372 6.67 3.70 34.73
N THR A 373 7.53 4.67 34.69
CA THR A 373 7.22 5.99 35.20
C THR A 373 6.12 6.53 34.30
N ASN A 374 5.12 7.18 34.89
CA ASN A 374 3.90 7.69 34.26
C ASN A 374 4.12 8.77 33.17
N GLU A 375 5.27 8.80 32.54
CA GLU A 375 5.60 9.75 31.48
C GLU A 375 5.55 9.05 30.13
N HIS A 376 4.90 9.68 29.18
CA HIS A 376 4.74 9.27 27.81
C HIS A 376 6.10 9.07 27.14
N ARG A 377 6.62 7.85 27.10
CA ARG A 377 7.82 7.55 26.33
C ARG A 377 7.41 7.12 24.94
N SER A 378 7.63 8.01 24.00
CA SER A 378 7.50 7.67 22.58
C SER A 378 8.66 6.78 22.11
N LEU A 379 8.44 6.00 21.07
CA LEU A 379 9.44 5.20 20.40
C LEU A 379 10.48 6.11 19.73
N THR A 380 11.71 6.08 20.21
CA THR A 380 12.84 6.79 19.62
C THR A 380 14.02 5.85 19.37
N ALA A 381 14.90 6.21 18.44
CA ALA A 381 16.06 5.39 18.10
C ALA A 381 17.04 5.32 19.29
N ILE A 382 17.25 6.42 20.02
CA ILE A 382 18.10 6.47 21.20
C ILE A 382 17.47 5.67 22.36
N GLY A 383 16.15 5.77 22.56
CA GLY A 383 15.42 5.02 23.57
C GLY A 383 15.47 3.50 23.31
N ALA A 384 15.27 3.08 22.05
CA ALA A 384 15.38 1.68 21.67
C ALA A 384 16.81 1.14 21.82
N PHE A 385 17.82 1.95 21.44
CA PHE A 385 19.23 1.61 21.62
C PHE A 385 19.57 1.45 23.10
N SER A 386 19.20 2.41 23.97
CA SER A 386 19.42 2.35 25.40
C SER A 386 18.79 1.13 26.06
N ALA A 387 17.56 0.79 25.66
CA ALA A 387 16.85 -0.37 26.16
C ALA A 387 17.52 -1.69 25.74
N LEU A 388 18.03 -1.78 24.52
CA LEU A 388 18.79 -2.93 24.04
C LEU A 388 20.07 -3.13 24.83
N LEU A 389 20.85 -2.08 25.06
CA LEU A 389 22.06 -2.15 25.88
C LEU A 389 21.76 -2.60 27.32
N ALA A 390 20.73 -2.01 27.94
CA ALA A 390 20.37 -2.34 29.32
C ALA A 390 19.86 -3.77 29.52
N ARG A 391 19.32 -4.39 28.49
CA ARG A 391 18.65 -5.69 28.58
C ARG A 391 19.35 -6.83 27.88
N PHE A 392 20.43 -6.54 27.15
CA PHE A 392 21.07 -7.52 26.31
C PHE A 392 22.61 -7.47 26.40
N ASP A 393 23.12 -7.78 27.60
CA ASP A 393 24.56 -7.75 27.90
C ASP A 393 25.40 -8.63 26.95
N ALA A 394 24.84 -9.75 26.48
CA ALA A 394 25.56 -10.71 25.63
C ALA A 394 26.09 -10.13 24.31
N ILE A 395 25.45 -9.08 23.80
CA ILE A 395 25.84 -8.41 22.53
C ILE A 395 25.98 -6.89 22.66
N GLY A 396 25.95 -6.35 23.88
CA GLY A 396 26.02 -4.89 24.10
C GLY A 396 27.17 -4.20 23.35
N ALA A 397 28.37 -4.79 23.35
CA ALA A 397 29.52 -4.30 22.60
C ALA A 397 29.41 -4.44 21.07
N GLN A 398 28.36 -5.02 20.53
CA GLN A 398 28.13 -5.28 19.10
C GLN A 398 26.85 -4.61 18.57
N VAL A 399 26.37 -3.59 19.29
CA VAL A 399 25.20 -2.78 18.94
C VAL A 399 25.65 -1.37 18.59
N ALA A 400 25.16 -0.82 17.49
CA ALA A 400 25.44 0.56 17.11
C ALA A 400 24.15 1.29 16.73
N LEU A 401 24.16 2.61 16.91
CA LEU A 401 23.10 3.51 16.48
C LEU A 401 23.67 4.53 15.49
N VAL A 402 23.03 4.68 14.35
CA VAL A 402 23.43 5.66 13.32
C VAL A 402 22.20 6.45 12.87
N THR A 403 22.25 7.77 13.09
CA THR A 403 21.22 8.70 12.64
C THR A 403 21.83 9.90 11.93
N GLY A 404 21.01 10.72 11.28
CA GLY A 404 21.48 11.93 10.61
C GLY A 404 22.04 13.02 11.56
N ALA A 405 21.82 12.93 12.85
CA ALA A 405 22.23 13.94 13.85
C ALA A 405 23.21 13.38 14.88
N VAL A 406 22.95 12.19 15.39
CA VAL A 406 23.71 11.56 16.49
C VAL A 406 23.99 10.10 16.11
N CYS A 407 25.24 9.68 16.34
CA CYS A 407 25.64 8.29 16.21
C CYS A 407 26.22 7.81 17.53
N ILE A 408 25.92 6.58 17.93
CA ILE A 408 26.43 5.94 19.13
C ILE A 408 27.02 4.60 18.74
N VAL A 409 28.33 4.48 18.87
CA VAL A 409 29.06 3.31 18.40
C VAL A 409 29.95 2.73 19.48
N PRO A 410 30.28 1.43 19.42
CA PRO A 410 31.27 0.84 20.31
C PRO A 410 32.62 1.56 20.22
N ASN A 411 33.32 1.75 21.37
CA ASN A 411 34.62 2.38 21.42
C ASN A 411 35.67 1.70 20.53
N TRP A 412 35.60 0.36 20.45
CA TRP A 412 36.51 -0.41 19.61
C TRP A 412 36.33 -0.05 18.11
N LEU A 413 35.08 0.15 17.66
CA LEU A 413 34.78 0.53 16.28
C LEU A 413 35.33 1.94 15.99
N ALA A 414 35.07 2.90 16.87
CA ALA A 414 35.60 4.24 16.72
C ALA A 414 37.13 4.26 16.67
N ALA A 415 37.80 3.45 17.50
CA ALA A 415 39.25 3.33 17.50
C ALA A 415 39.78 2.67 16.19
N GLN A 416 39.16 1.59 15.74
CA GLN A 416 39.57 0.85 14.53
C GLN A 416 39.51 1.72 13.26
N TYR A 417 38.47 2.54 13.13
CA TYR A 417 38.26 3.41 11.97
C TYR A 417 38.78 4.83 12.16
N GLY A 418 39.49 5.12 13.27
CA GLY A 418 40.07 6.45 13.57
C GLY A 418 39.04 7.56 13.64
N ILE A 419 37.85 7.28 14.15
CA ILE A 419 36.75 8.23 14.27
C ILE A 419 37.01 9.13 15.51
N LYS A 420 37.10 10.43 15.28
CA LYS A 420 37.29 11.39 16.38
C LYS A 420 35.97 11.58 17.11
N THR A 421 35.94 11.24 18.38
CA THR A 421 34.82 11.53 19.28
C THR A 421 34.67 13.01 19.56
N THR A 422 33.48 13.53 19.39
CA THR A 422 33.18 14.92 19.75
C THR A 422 32.71 14.97 21.19
N LYS A 423 33.54 15.50 22.06
CA LYS A 423 33.35 15.75 23.50
C LYS A 423 33.22 14.51 24.39
N ALA A 424 34.01 14.46 25.40
CA ALA A 424 33.77 13.72 26.63
C ALA A 424 32.53 14.31 27.36
N VAL A 425 31.35 14.00 26.84
CA VAL A 425 30.16 13.97 27.66
C VAL A 425 30.39 12.83 28.62
N THR A 426 30.26 13.03 29.94
CA THR A 426 30.16 11.97 30.91
C THR A 426 29.20 10.94 30.34
N ASN A 427 29.77 9.81 29.89
CA ASN A 427 29.09 8.88 29.04
C ASN A 427 28.02 8.14 29.88
N PRO A 428 26.72 8.46 29.75
CA PRO A 428 25.66 7.80 30.54
C PRO A 428 25.49 6.32 30.18
N ILE A 429 26.14 5.85 29.11
CA ILE A 429 26.06 4.47 28.62
C ILE A 429 27.19 3.61 29.20
N GLY A 430 28.11 4.16 29.97
CA GLY A 430 29.32 3.50 30.47
C GLY A 430 30.48 3.56 29.47
N ASP A 431 31.58 2.85 29.78
CA ASP A 431 32.82 2.94 29.02
C ASP A 431 32.85 2.14 27.72
N SER A 432 31.72 1.51 27.29
CA SER A 432 31.67 0.61 26.13
C SER A 432 31.43 1.34 24.81
N HIS A 433 30.77 2.49 24.83
CA HIS A 433 30.32 3.23 23.63
C HIS A 433 30.74 4.71 23.69
N CYS A 434 30.85 5.31 22.54
CA CYS A 434 31.08 6.75 22.37
C CYS A 434 29.99 7.40 21.52
N ILE A 435 29.67 8.65 21.84
CA ILE A 435 28.76 9.48 21.08
C ILE A 435 29.58 10.27 20.06
N VAL A 436 29.15 10.17 18.79
CA VAL A 436 29.75 10.91 17.69
C VAL A 436 28.68 11.80 17.08
N SER A 437 28.92 13.10 17.11
CA SER A 437 28.12 14.09 16.41
C SER A 437 29.00 14.89 15.48
N GLY A 438 28.51 15.30 14.33
CA GLY A 438 29.39 16.03 13.43
C GLY A 438 28.78 16.34 12.06
N ARG A 439 29.65 16.80 11.16
CA ARG A 439 29.28 17.12 9.79
C ARG A 439 28.90 15.85 9.02
N LYS A 440 28.08 15.99 7.99
CA LYS A 440 27.60 14.89 7.13
C LYS A 440 28.72 13.92 6.73
N ALA A 441 29.87 14.40 6.32
CA ALA A 441 31.03 13.57 5.92
C ALA A 441 31.57 12.64 7.04
N HIS A 442 31.40 13.01 8.32
CA HIS A 442 31.76 12.13 9.44
C HIS A 442 30.69 11.04 9.63
N ILE A 443 29.42 11.40 9.49
CA ILE A 443 28.31 10.44 9.57
C ILE A 443 28.43 9.41 8.43
N ASP A 444 28.72 9.85 7.21
CA ASP A 444 28.89 8.96 6.04
C ASP A 444 30.02 7.93 6.24
N ARG A 445 31.16 8.39 6.80
CA ARG A 445 32.27 7.47 7.16
C ARG A 445 31.87 6.48 8.25
N LEU A 446 31.08 6.90 9.19
CA LEU A 446 30.61 6.07 10.29
C LEU A 446 29.58 5.05 9.81
N VAL A 447 28.69 5.45 8.90
CA VAL A 447 27.77 4.54 8.21
C VAL A 447 28.54 3.47 7.46
N ALA A 448 29.58 3.84 6.70
CA ALA A 448 30.43 2.90 5.99
C ALA A 448 31.12 1.91 6.94
N ALA A 449 31.71 2.43 8.04
CA ALA A 449 32.35 1.59 9.04
C ALA A 449 31.38 0.60 9.71
N CYS A 450 30.17 1.08 10.07
CA CYS A 450 29.13 0.19 10.60
C CYS A 450 28.67 -0.86 9.58
N THR A 451 28.63 -0.53 8.28
CA THR A 451 28.30 -1.46 7.21
C THR A 451 29.35 -2.55 7.10
N ASP A 452 30.63 -2.18 7.04
CA ASP A 452 31.77 -3.12 6.98
C ASP A 452 31.75 -4.07 8.18
N GLU A 453 31.43 -3.56 9.37
CA GLU A 453 31.35 -4.37 10.60
C GLU A 453 30.06 -5.21 10.68
N MET A 454 28.97 -4.79 10.07
CA MET A 454 27.80 -5.66 9.88
C MET A 454 28.11 -6.81 8.92
N GLU A 455 28.82 -6.56 7.84
CA GLU A 455 29.20 -7.59 6.86
C GLU A 455 30.25 -8.58 7.41
N SER A 456 31.27 -8.07 8.09
CA SER A 456 32.31 -8.92 8.71
C SER A 456 31.82 -9.65 9.97
N GLY A 457 30.78 -9.15 10.64
CA GLY A 457 30.22 -9.74 11.85
C GLY A 457 30.70 -9.15 13.14
N GLY A 458 31.41 -8.06 13.13
CA GLY A 458 31.78 -7.27 14.28
C GLY A 458 30.55 -6.66 14.97
N LEU A 459 29.60 -6.14 14.19
CA LEU A 459 28.30 -5.69 14.66
C LEU A 459 27.22 -6.75 14.44
N LYS A 460 26.30 -6.88 15.38
CA LYS A 460 25.14 -7.77 15.35
C LYS A 460 23.82 -7.02 15.16
N VAL A 461 23.71 -5.85 15.74
CA VAL A 461 22.52 -5.01 15.68
C VAL A 461 22.91 -3.60 15.28
N LEU A 462 22.29 -3.11 14.25
CA LEU A 462 22.38 -1.73 13.79
C LEU A 462 21.01 -1.09 13.91
N LEU A 463 20.92 -0.02 14.71
CA LEU A 463 19.74 0.82 14.78
C LEU A 463 19.96 2.07 13.92
N GLY A 464 18.90 2.57 13.34
CA GLY A 464 18.98 3.84 12.61
C GLY A 464 17.62 4.39 12.23
N THR A 465 17.65 5.58 11.64
CA THR A 465 16.44 6.19 11.13
C THR A 465 16.13 5.69 9.71
N ALA A 466 14.86 5.57 9.43
CA ALA A 466 14.36 5.20 8.10
C ALA A 466 14.89 6.13 7.00
N SER A 467 15.03 7.43 7.31
CA SER A 467 15.55 8.42 6.37
C SER A 467 17.05 8.28 6.05
N LEU A 468 17.85 7.70 6.93
CA LEU A 468 19.29 7.51 6.69
C LEU A 468 19.63 6.14 6.12
N LEU A 469 19.03 5.08 6.65
CA LEU A 469 19.31 3.70 6.27
C LEU A 469 18.22 3.10 5.37
N GLY A 470 17.13 3.81 5.13
CA GLY A 470 16.01 3.37 4.30
C GLY A 470 16.25 3.51 2.80
N GLU A 471 16.88 4.61 2.37
CA GLU A 471 17.20 4.82 0.95
C GLU A 471 18.73 4.94 0.77
N GLY A 472 19.26 4.41 -0.30
CA GLY A 472 20.67 4.57 -0.65
C GLY A 472 21.67 3.71 0.11
N TRP A 473 21.33 3.17 1.27
CA TRP A 473 22.22 2.30 2.05
C TRP A 473 22.14 0.84 1.60
N ASP A 474 23.25 0.14 1.58
CA ASP A 474 23.33 -1.26 1.16
C ASP A 474 24.19 -2.10 2.10
N CYS A 475 23.64 -3.25 2.54
CA CYS A 475 24.31 -4.25 3.36
C CYS A 475 23.68 -5.61 3.10
N HIS A 476 24.43 -6.51 2.43
CA HIS A 476 23.91 -7.80 1.99
C HIS A 476 23.74 -8.80 3.14
N SER A 477 24.47 -8.62 4.22
CA SER A 477 24.49 -9.54 5.35
C SER A 477 23.22 -9.50 6.23
N ILE A 478 22.38 -8.46 6.12
CA ILE A 478 21.17 -8.30 6.91
C ILE A 478 20.26 -9.52 6.76
N ASN A 479 19.99 -10.20 7.88
CA ASN A 479 19.12 -11.39 7.94
C ASN A 479 17.93 -11.23 8.90
N GLY A 480 17.87 -10.11 9.62
CA GLY A 480 16.72 -9.67 10.41
C GLY A 480 16.47 -8.18 10.20
N LEU A 481 15.22 -7.79 10.01
CA LEU A 481 14.82 -6.39 9.88
C LEU A 481 13.62 -6.12 10.79
N VAL A 482 13.72 -5.10 11.62
CA VAL A 482 12.58 -4.60 12.40
C VAL A 482 12.13 -3.25 11.85
N LEU A 483 10.93 -3.21 11.30
CA LEU A 483 10.24 -2.00 10.87
C LEU A 483 9.42 -1.48 12.06
N ALA A 484 10.07 -0.70 12.90
CA ALA A 484 9.44 -0.08 14.07
C ALA A 484 8.79 1.25 13.72
N SER A 485 9.16 1.81 12.58
CA SER A 485 8.63 3.07 12.06
C SER A 485 7.25 2.92 11.46
N GLN A 486 6.53 4.04 11.45
CA GLN A 486 5.21 4.17 10.85
C GLN A 486 5.21 4.40 9.36
N ILE A 487 6.11 3.85 8.64
CA ILE A 487 6.16 4.09 7.21
C ILE A 487 4.80 3.75 6.59
N GLY A 488 3.99 4.79 6.41
CA GLY A 488 2.65 4.68 5.83
C GLY A 488 2.68 4.31 4.35
N SER A 489 3.80 4.56 3.65
CA SER A 489 3.92 4.33 2.23
C SER A 489 4.35 2.89 1.94
N PHE A 490 3.66 2.26 0.99
CA PHE A 490 4.03 0.97 0.43
C PHE A 490 5.46 0.99 -0.15
N VAL A 491 5.80 2.07 -0.86
CA VAL A 491 7.09 2.29 -1.50
C VAL A 491 8.24 2.15 -0.49
N THR A 492 8.23 2.99 0.54
CA THR A 492 9.30 3.03 1.54
C THR A 492 9.40 1.72 2.33
N SER A 493 8.26 1.14 2.73
CA SER A 493 8.24 -0.15 3.43
C SER A 493 8.85 -1.27 2.58
N ASN A 494 8.58 -1.30 1.28
CA ASN A 494 9.10 -2.33 0.39
C ASN A 494 10.59 -2.12 0.07
N GLN A 495 11.05 -0.88 -0.06
CA GLN A 495 12.47 -0.56 -0.18
C GLN A 495 13.27 -1.05 1.03
N MET A 496 12.78 -0.77 2.24
CA MET A 496 13.43 -1.25 3.47
C MET A 496 13.42 -2.76 3.55
N ARG A 497 12.30 -3.40 3.25
CA ARG A 497 12.17 -4.86 3.18
C ARG A 497 13.16 -5.44 2.18
N GLY A 498 13.33 -4.78 1.04
CA GLY A 498 14.30 -5.12 0.00
C GLY A 498 15.74 -5.25 0.51
N ARG A 499 16.12 -4.52 1.57
CA ARG A 499 17.47 -4.60 2.17
C ARG A 499 17.74 -5.98 2.81
N ALA A 500 16.77 -6.50 3.54
CA ALA A 500 16.91 -7.76 4.24
C ALA A 500 16.87 -8.98 3.30
N ILE A 501 16.12 -8.89 2.20
CA ILE A 501 15.88 -10.03 1.31
C ILE A 501 16.95 -10.22 0.21
N ARG A 502 17.95 -9.34 0.13
CA ARG A 502 19.07 -9.52 -0.79
C ARG A 502 19.88 -10.76 -0.46
N ILE A 503 20.44 -11.40 -1.47
CA ILE A 503 21.37 -12.50 -1.27
C ILE A 503 22.69 -11.95 -0.69
N ASP A 504 23.24 -12.68 0.26
CA ASP A 504 24.61 -12.48 0.72
C ASP A 504 25.52 -13.48 0.00
N PRO A 505 26.48 -13.01 -0.80
CA PRO A 505 27.42 -13.90 -1.48
C PRO A 505 28.21 -14.80 -0.53
N ASN A 506 28.41 -14.35 0.72
CA ASN A 506 29.14 -15.10 1.75
C ASN A 506 28.22 -16.07 2.51
N GLN A 507 26.90 -15.95 2.38
CA GLN A 507 25.88 -16.78 3.04
C GLN A 507 24.75 -17.14 2.06
N PRO A 508 24.99 -18.01 1.07
CA PRO A 508 24.01 -18.33 0.01
C PRO A 508 22.71 -18.96 0.54
N ASP A 509 22.76 -19.57 1.72
CA ASP A 509 21.58 -20.16 2.38
C ASP A 509 20.89 -19.19 3.35
N LYS A 510 21.18 -17.90 3.25
CA LYS A 510 20.55 -16.87 4.07
C LYS A 510 19.01 -16.93 3.96
N VAL A 511 18.35 -16.81 5.11
CA VAL A 511 16.90 -16.62 5.24
C VAL A 511 16.66 -15.34 6.03
N ALA A 512 15.76 -14.48 5.56
CA ALA A 512 15.51 -13.20 6.20
C ALA A 512 14.16 -13.18 6.91
N ASN A 513 14.14 -12.63 8.13
CA ASN A 513 12.92 -12.30 8.87
C ASN A 513 12.66 -10.80 8.83
N ILE A 514 11.44 -10.40 8.51
CA ILE A 514 11.01 -9.02 8.51
C ILE A 514 9.91 -8.85 9.55
N TRP A 515 10.15 -7.97 10.52
CA TRP A 515 9.27 -7.74 11.66
C TRP A 515 8.53 -6.42 11.50
N HIS A 516 7.22 -6.47 11.63
CA HIS A 516 6.35 -5.30 11.69
C HIS A 516 5.81 -5.17 13.10
N LEU A 517 5.86 -3.97 13.67
CA LEU A 517 5.36 -3.70 15.01
C LEU A 517 3.98 -3.07 14.96
N LEU A 518 3.07 -3.60 15.75
CA LEU A 518 1.70 -3.09 15.87
C LEU A 518 1.37 -2.94 17.36
N THR A 519 0.78 -1.81 17.73
CA THR A 519 0.22 -1.62 19.07
C THR A 519 -1.28 -1.83 19.01
N PHE A 520 -1.77 -2.82 19.77
CA PHE A 520 -3.18 -3.19 19.83
C PHE A 520 -3.85 -2.52 21.02
N SER A 521 -4.76 -1.59 20.75
CA SER A 521 -5.37 -0.74 21.79
C SER A 521 -6.56 -1.37 22.50
N GLY A 522 -7.20 -2.37 21.89
CA GLY A 522 -8.49 -2.90 22.32
C GLY A 522 -9.69 -2.01 21.92
N ASP A 523 -9.46 -0.88 21.27
CA ASP A 523 -10.50 -0.10 20.62
C ASP A 523 -10.75 -0.62 19.20
N ALA A 524 -11.90 -1.21 18.96
CA ALA A 524 -12.22 -1.83 17.67
C ALA A 524 -12.08 -0.87 16.48
N VAL A 525 -12.35 0.41 16.68
CA VAL A 525 -12.28 1.44 15.62
C VAL A 525 -10.83 1.78 15.29
N LEU A 526 -10.00 2.03 16.31
CA LEU A 526 -8.59 2.34 16.14
C LEU A 526 -7.82 1.14 15.60
N ASP A 527 -8.05 -0.04 16.19
CA ASP A 527 -7.35 -1.27 15.79
C ASP A 527 -7.70 -1.68 14.35
N GLN A 528 -8.94 -1.46 13.91
CA GLN A 528 -9.34 -1.68 12.52
C GLN A 528 -8.65 -0.70 11.56
N ALA A 529 -8.47 0.56 11.95
CA ALA A 529 -7.77 1.55 11.14
C ALA A 529 -6.28 1.21 10.97
N ASP A 530 -5.60 0.83 12.04
CA ASP A 530 -4.18 0.46 12.01
C ASP A 530 -3.96 -0.89 11.30
N PHE A 531 -4.85 -1.86 11.53
CA PHE A 531 -4.85 -3.10 10.77
C PHE A 531 -5.06 -2.85 9.27
N GLY A 532 -5.91 -1.89 8.91
CA GLY A 532 -6.12 -1.46 7.53
C GLY A 532 -4.84 -0.90 6.88
N LYS A 533 -4.03 -0.11 7.62
CA LYS A 533 -2.73 0.37 7.14
C LYS A 533 -1.76 -0.79 6.91
N LEU A 534 -1.67 -1.71 7.87
CA LEU A 534 -0.85 -2.92 7.75
C LEU A 534 -1.29 -3.77 6.56
N SER A 535 -2.58 -4.01 6.40
CA SER A 535 -3.16 -4.79 5.30
C SER A 535 -2.78 -4.23 3.94
N ARG A 536 -2.91 -2.91 3.74
CA ARG A 536 -2.50 -2.25 2.49
C ARG A 536 -1.02 -2.46 2.15
N ARG A 537 -0.12 -2.45 3.16
CA ARG A 537 1.30 -2.76 2.92
C ARG A 537 1.48 -4.20 2.45
N PHE A 538 0.78 -5.14 3.07
CA PHE A 538 0.88 -6.56 2.75
C PHE A 538 0.29 -6.93 1.39
N ASP A 539 -0.58 -6.11 0.80
CA ASP A 539 -1.12 -6.34 -0.54
C ASP A 539 -0.02 -6.42 -1.61
N GLY A 540 1.10 -5.72 -1.39
CA GLY A 540 2.28 -5.79 -2.25
C GLY A 540 3.35 -6.81 -1.82
N PHE A 541 3.32 -7.30 -0.58
CA PHE A 541 4.36 -8.19 -0.05
C PHE A 541 4.05 -9.64 -0.35
N VAL A 542 4.87 -10.25 -1.20
CA VAL A 542 4.73 -11.65 -1.62
C VAL A 542 5.68 -12.53 -0.81
N ALA A 543 5.15 -13.58 -0.17
CA ALA A 543 5.91 -14.62 0.51
C ALA A 543 5.03 -15.88 0.73
N PRO A 544 5.57 -16.99 1.26
CA PRO A 544 4.76 -18.18 1.52
C PRO A 544 3.62 -17.89 2.50
N HIS A 545 2.47 -18.45 2.19
CA HIS A 545 1.34 -18.48 3.10
C HIS A 545 1.69 -19.34 4.33
N HIS A 546 1.11 -19.04 5.50
CA HIS A 546 1.38 -19.75 6.75
C HIS A 546 1.15 -21.28 6.69
N ASN A 547 0.34 -21.75 5.71
CA ASN A 547 0.16 -23.18 5.46
C ASN A 547 1.29 -23.81 4.60
N GLY A 548 2.24 -23.01 4.12
CA GLY A 548 3.39 -23.45 3.33
C GLY A 548 3.09 -23.98 1.92
N ARG A 549 1.84 -23.85 1.43
CA ARG A 549 1.41 -24.47 0.16
C ARG A 549 1.41 -23.51 -1.04
N GLU A 550 1.38 -22.23 -0.79
CA GLU A 550 1.29 -21.20 -1.84
C GLU A 550 2.11 -19.98 -1.49
N ILE A 551 2.55 -19.24 -2.50
CA ILE A 551 3.17 -17.93 -2.36
C ILE A 551 2.13 -16.90 -2.75
N CYS A 552 1.84 -15.95 -1.87
CA CYS A 552 0.83 -14.95 -2.13
C CYS A 552 1.10 -13.65 -1.38
N SER A 553 0.38 -12.58 -1.76
CA SER A 553 0.33 -11.33 -1.03
C SER A 553 -0.86 -11.27 -0.06
N GLY A 554 -0.94 -10.20 0.72
CA GLY A 554 -2.02 -9.96 1.68
C GLY A 554 -1.70 -10.42 3.09
N VAL A 555 -2.28 -9.73 4.07
CA VAL A 555 -2.05 -9.99 5.49
C VAL A 555 -2.54 -11.38 5.94
N GLN A 556 -3.52 -11.95 5.24
CA GLN A 556 -4.04 -13.29 5.53
C GLN A 556 -2.98 -14.38 5.38
N ARG A 557 -1.94 -14.16 4.54
CA ARG A 557 -0.85 -15.14 4.36
C ARG A 557 -0.07 -15.45 5.66
N ILE A 558 -0.07 -14.52 6.61
CA ILE A 558 0.56 -14.71 7.93
C ILE A 558 -0.42 -15.18 9.00
N GLY A 559 -1.66 -15.55 8.63
CA GLY A 559 -2.69 -16.01 9.54
C GLY A 559 -3.20 -14.94 10.51
N LEU A 560 -3.03 -13.66 10.18
CA LEU A 560 -3.47 -12.54 10.99
C LEU A 560 -4.90 -12.13 10.62
N THR A 561 -5.81 -12.17 11.61
CA THR A 561 -7.18 -11.64 11.52
C THR A 561 -7.50 -10.85 12.78
N VAL A 562 -8.25 -9.76 12.67
CA VAL A 562 -8.63 -8.89 13.81
C VAL A 562 -9.45 -9.65 14.85
N GLU A 563 -10.22 -10.65 14.41
CA GLU A 563 -11.16 -11.40 15.27
C GLU A 563 -10.49 -12.38 16.28
N LYS A 564 -9.18 -12.62 16.18
CA LYS A 564 -8.47 -13.63 16.96
C LYS A 564 -7.38 -13.05 17.87
N MET A 565 -7.64 -11.90 18.50
CA MET A 565 -6.61 -11.19 19.28
C MET A 565 -6.79 -11.31 20.82
N ASP A 566 -7.44 -12.34 21.32
CA ASP A 566 -7.75 -12.49 22.74
C ASP A 566 -6.53 -12.73 23.63
N ASP A 567 -5.43 -13.33 23.09
CA ASP A 567 -4.19 -13.59 23.84
C ASP A 567 -2.95 -13.15 23.03
N LEU A 568 -2.54 -11.90 23.21
CA LEU A 568 -1.37 -11.34 22.54
C LEU A 568 -0.06 -12.02 22.95
N ALA A 569 0.06 -12.44 24.20
CA ALA A 569 1.27 -13.07 24.71
C ALA A 569 1.49 -14.45 24.07
N ALA A 570 0.46 -15.30 24.07
CA ALA A 570 0.51 -16.60 23.41
C ALA A 570 0.77 -16.46 21.91
N ARG A 571 0.11 -15.51 21.25
CA ARG A 571 0.33 -15.22 19.84
C ARG A 571 1.77 -14.80 19.55
N ASN A 572 2.32 -13.86 20.31
CA ASN A 572 3.70 -13.41 20.14
C ASN A 572 4.70 -14.57 20.36
N MET A 573 4.48 -15.44 21.35
CA MET A 573 5.30 -16.63 21.51
C MET A 573 5.27 -17.55 20.29
N MET A 574 4.09 -17.78 19.71
CA MET A 574 3.96 -18.58 18.48
C MET A 574 4.69 -17.92 17.29
N VAL A 575 4.59 -16.62 17.16
CA VAL A 575 5.26 -15.85 16.09
C VAL A 575 6.78 -15.89 16.25
N LEU A 576 7.31 -15.71 17.48
CA LEU A 576 8.74 -15.83 17.76
C LEU A 576 9.26 -17.25 17.48
N ALA A 577 8.52 -18.28 17.87
CA ALA A 577 8.87 -19.67 17.59
C ALA A 577 8.88 -19.97 16.08
N ALA A 578 7.92 -19.46 15.33
CA ALA A 578 7.87 -19.59 13.88
C ALA A 578 9.07 -18.88 13.21
N ALA A 579 9.41 -17.68 13.65
CA ALA A 579 10.53 -16.91 13.14
C ALA A 579 11.89 -17.54 13.45
N ALA A 580 12.02 -18.19 14.59
CA ALA A 580 13.23 -18.93 14.96
C ALA A 580 13.49 -20.13 14.03
N ASN A 581 12.44 -20.70 13.43
CA ASN A 581 12.56 -21.84 12.51
C ASN A 581 12.76 -21.38 11.05
N ARG A 582 13.91 -20.79 10.74
CA ARG A 582 14.25 -20.28 9.40
C ARG A 582 14.28 -21.37 8.33
N GLN A 583 14.63 -22.59 8.71
CA GLN A 583 14.61 -23.74 7.80
C GLN A 583 13.18 -24.04 7.32
N ALA A 584 12.19 -23.92 8.18
CA ALA A 584 10.78 -24.05 7.77
C ALA A 584 10.38 -23.00 6.74
N THR A 585 10.86 -21.75 6.89
CA THR A 585 10.66 -20.70 5.89
C THR A 585 11.30 -21.07 4.55
N ALA A 586 12.54 -21.55 4.54
CA ALA A 586 13.21 -21.99 3.31
C ALA A 586 12.45 -23.15 2.63
N ILE A 587 12.02 -24.15 3.40
CA ILE A 587 11.24 -25.29 2.91
C ILE A 587 9.88 -24.83 2.37
N ALA A 588 9.21 -23.88 3.02
CA ALA A 588 7.95 -23.33 2.57
C ALA A 588 8.10 -22.64 1.19
N TRP A 589 9.17 -21.87 1.00
CA TRP A 589 9.50 -21.30 -0.30
C TRP A 589 9.73 -22.37 -1.37
N GLN A 590 10.59 -23.37 -1.08
CA GLN A 590 10.89 -24.45 -2.02
C GLN A 590 9.65 -25.25 -2.39
N THR A 591 8.83 -25.60 -1.39
CA THR A 591 7.60 -26.38 -1.60
C THR A 591 6.59 -25.61 -2.44
N ALA A 592 6.36 -24.34 -2.11
CA ALA A 592 5.39 -23.52 -2.83
C ALA A 592 5.86 -23.21 -4.26
N LEU A 593 7.15 -22.97 -4.48
CA LEU A 593 7.71 -22.80 -5.82
C LEU A 593 7.60 -24.09 -6.66
N ALA A 594 7.83 -25.25 -6.06
CA ALA A 594 7.71 -26.54 -6.76
C ALA A 594 6.27 -26.92 -7.10
N GLN A 595 5.29 -26.44 -6.34
CA GLN A 595 3.86 -26.70 -6.61
C GLN A 595 3.28 -25.81 -7.70
N ALA A 596 3.93 -24.70 -8.03
CA ALA A 596 3.47 -23.79 -9.07
C ALA A 596 3.55 -24.44 -10.45
N LYS A 597 2.40 -24.57 -11.13
CA LYS A 597 2.31 -25.21 -12.45
C LYS A 597 2.82 -24.32 -13.59
N ALA A 598 2.63 -23.02 -13.47
CA ALA A 598 2.93 -22.04 -14.52
C ALA A 598 4.19 -21.22 -14.23
N GLY A 599 4.69 -21.20 -12.99
CA GLY A 599 5.85 -20.39 -12.59
C GLY A 599 5.63 -18.89 -12.80
N VAL A 600 4.39 -18.42 -12.72
CA VAL A 600 4.00 -17.03 -12.96
C VAL A 600 3.24 -16.49 -11.76
N LEU A 601 3.53 -15.24 -11.39
CA LEU A 601 2.74 -14.54 -10.39
C LEU A 601 1.44 -14.04 -11.00
N ALA A 602 0.35 -14.77 -10.74
CA ALA A 602 -0.99 -14.36 -11.15
C ALA A 602 -1.58 -13.39 -10.12
N GLN A 603 -2.32 -12.39 -10.59
CA GLN A 603 -3.12 -11.56 -9.72
C GLN A 603 -4.46 -12.25 -9.46
N GLN A 604 -4.75 -12.52 -8.19
CA GLN A 604 -6.07 -12.95 -7.75
C GLN A 604 -6.84 -11.71 -7.32
N PHE A 605 -7.99 -11.51 -7.93
CA PHE A 605 -8.88 -10.40 -7.66
C PHE A 605 -10.05 -10.90 -6.84
N SER A 606 -10.35 -10.22 -5.74
CA SER A 606 -11.53 -10.49 -4.92
C SER A 606 -12.46 -9.31 -4.98
N LEU A 607 -13.60 -9.48 -5.61
CA LEU A 607 -14.69 -8.53 -5.56
C LEU A 607 -15.26 -8.57 -4.14
N ARG A 608 -15.22 -7.46 -3.42
CA ARG A 608 -15.77 -7.41 -2.06
C ARG A 608 -17.25 -7.81 -2.04
N ARG A 609 -17.96 -7.63 -3.16
CA ARG A 609 -19.30 -8.20 -3.41
C ARG A 609 -19.59 -8.43 -4.89
N THR A 610 -20.28 -9.53 -5.18
CA THR A 610 -21.01 -9.76 -6.42
C THR A 610 -22.48 -9.94 -6.08
N THR A 611 -23.27 -8.89 -6.16
CA THR A 611 -24.72 -8.96 -5.92
C THR A 611 -25.45 -9.62 -7.09
N THR A 612 -24.88 -9.50 -8.29
CA THR A 612 -25.57 -9.83 -9.55
C THR A 612 -25.70 -11.33 -9.82
N PRO A 613 -24.64 -12.16 -9.73
CA PRO A 613 -24.81 -13.62 -9.95
C PRO A 613 -25.70 -14.29 -8.90
N VAL A 614 -25.58 -13.83 -7.62
CA VAL A 614 -26.42 -14.30 -6.52
C VAL A 614 -27.89 -13.96 -6.78
N ARG A 615 -28.17 -12.72 -7.25
CA ARG A 615 -29.54 -12.30 -7.61
C ARG A 615 -30.10 -13.06 -8.81
N LEU A 616 -29.29 -13.32 -9.84
CA LEU A 616 -29.68 -14.15 -10.98
C LEU A 616 -30.03 -15.56 -10.53
N THR A 617 -29.21 -16.16 -9.69
CA THR A 617 -29.43 -17.52 -9.21
C THR A 617 -30.63 -17.61 -8.27
N THR A 618 -30.78 -16.63 -7.33
CA THR A 618 -31.99 -16.56 -6.48
C THR A 618 -33.23 -16.33 -7.30
N ALA A 619 -33.21 -15.53 -8.35
CA ALA A 619 -34.35 -15.35 -9.25
C ALA A 619 -34.73 -16.65 -9.98
N PHE A 620 -33.77 -17.41 -10.45
CA PHE A 620 -34.00 -18.74 -11.03
C PHE A 620 -34.60 -19.73 -10.03
N LEU A 621 -34.15 -19.68 -8.78
CA LEU A 621 -34.58 -20.56 -7.69
C LEU A 621 -35.95 -20.23 -7.14
N PHE A 622 -36.32 -18.93 -7.04
CA PHE A 622 -37.66 -18.51 -6.61
C PHE A 622 -38.75 -19.06 -7.58
N LYS A 623 -38.43 -19.20 -8.86
CA LYS A 623 -39.34 -19.83 -9.83
C LYS A 623 -39.57 -21.30 -9.51
N ALA A 624 -38.57 -22.00 -8.99
CA ALA A 624 -38.68 -23.40 -8.58
C ALA A 624 -39.37 -23.56 -7.19
N LYS A 625 -39.16 -22.62 -6.28
CA LYS A 625 -39.73 -22.63 -4.91
C LYS A 625 -41.26 -22.49 -4.86
N GLY A 626 -41.89 -21.80 -5.81
CA GLY A 626 -43.36 -21.63 -5.84
C GLY A 626 -44.14 -22.95 -5.98
N VAL A 627 -43.52 -24.00 -6.43
CA VAL A 627 -44.12 -25.33 -6.65
C VAL A 627 -43.66 -26.38 -5.63
N LEU A 628 -42.50 -26.22 -4.97
CA LEU A 628 -41.84 -27.29 -4.21
C LEU A 628 -41.54 -27.00 -2.74
N SER A 629 -41.95 -25.85 -2.17
CA SER A 629 -41.51 -25.41 -0.82
C SER A 629 -41.97 -26.28 0.37
N ARG A 630 -42.85 -27.29 0.14
CA ARG A 630 -43.37 -28.15 1.23
C ARG A 630 -42.68 -29.52 1.39
N VAL A 631 -41.77 -29.89 0.50
CA VAL A 631 -41.19 -31.24 0.52
C VAL A 631 -39.67 -31.31 0.77
N LEU A 632 -38.95 -30.19 0.78
CA LEU A 632 -37.47 -30.19 0.64
C LEU A 632 -36.66 -29.62 1.80
N ASN A 633 -37.15 -29.60 3.03
CA ASN A 633 -36.37 -29.14 4.19
C ASN A 633 -35.11 -29.95 4.55
N PRO A 634 -34.96 -31.27 4.23
CA PRO A 634 -33.71 -31.97 4.47
C PRO A 634 -32.59 -31.71 3.43
N LEU A 635 -32.95 -31.15 2.27
CA LEU A 635 -31.98 -30.90 1.15
C LEU A 635 -31.32 -29.52 1.19
N ALA A 636 -31.57 -28.71 2.22
CA ALA A 636 -31.04 -27.32 2.31
C ALA A 636 -29.50 -27.25 2.38
N ALA A 637 -28.83 -28.23 3.00
CA ALA A 637 -27.37 -28.26 3.09
C ALA A 637 -26.72 -28.69 1.76
N PHE A 638 -27.35 -29.61 1.03
CA PHE A 638 -26.92 -30.03 -0.31
C PHE A 638 -27.18 -28.92 -1.34
N TYR A 639 -28.19 -28.13 -1.10
CA TYR A 639 -28.62 -27.02 -1.93
C TYR A 639 -27.64 -25.82 -1.85
N HIS A 640 -26.99 -25.60 -0.71
CA HIS A 640 -26.04 -24.49 -0.55
C HIS A 640 -24.77 -24.70 -1.38
N SER A 641 -24.23 -25.91 -1.42
CA SER A 641 -23.05 -26.23 -2.22
C SER A 641 -23.33 -26.18 -3.74
N GLY A 642 -24.52 -26.65 -4.15
CA GLY A 642 -24.98 -26.60 -5.56
C GLY A 642 -25.23 -25.17 -6.04
N THR A 643 -25.74 -24.29 -5.19
CA THR A 643 -25.97 -22.87 -5.51
C THR A 643 -24.67 -22.09 -5.68
N ILE A 644 -23.65 -22.35 -4.86
CA ILE A 644 -22.34 -21.74 -4.98
C ILE A 644 -21.68 -22.14 -6.30
N GLY A 645 -21.71 -23.42 -6.66
CA GLY A 645 -21.16 -23.92 -7.92
C GLY A 645 -21.84 -23.32 -9.16
N MET A 646 -23.18 -23.17 -9.12
CA MET A 646 -23.94 -22.56 -10.22
C MET A 646 -23.63 -21.05 -10.34
N ASN A 647 -23.51 -20.33 -9.23
CA ASN A 647 -23.12 -18.92 -9.23
C ASN A 647 -21.73 -18.74 -9.83
N THR A 648 -20.76 -19.53 -9.41
CA THR A 648 -19.39 -19.49 -9.94
C THR A 648 -19.37 -19.76 -11.45
N LEU A 649 -20.15 -20.72 -11.92
CA LEU A 649 -20.25 -21.03 -13.36
C LEU A 649 -20.83 -19.87 -14.17
N ILE A 650 -21.91 -19.25 -13.69
CA ILE A 650 -22.52 -18.09 -14.34
C ILE A 650 -21.53 -16.92 -14.37
N THR A 651 -20.87 -16.63 -13.24
CA THR A 651 -19.88 -15.56 -13.13
C THR A 651 -18.72 -15.77 -14.10
N GLN A 652 -18.19 -16.99 -14.18
CA GLN A 652 -17.11 -17.32 -15.10
C GLN A 652 -17.53 -17.18 -16.57
N ARG A 653 -18.76 -17.54 -16.92
CA ARG A 653 -19.29 -17.37 -18.28
C ARG A 653 -19.51 -15.89 -18.62
N LEU A 654 -20.01 -15.08 -17.69
CA LEU A 654 -20.15 -13.64 -17.86
C LEU A 654 -18.77 -12.95 -18.05
N ALA A 655 -17.79 -13.31 -17.25
CA ALA A 655 -16.43 -12.82 -17.41
C ALA A 655 -15.85 -13.18 -18.77
N LYS A 656 -16.09 -14.41 -19.25
CA LYS A 656 -15.68 -14.82 -20.59
C LYS A 656 -16.39 -14.03 -21.69
N ALA A 657 -17.68 -13.70 -21.52
CA ALA A 657 -18.42 -12.85 -22.45
C ALA A 657 -17.81 -11.44 -22.54
N VAL A 658 -17.35 -10.87 -21.41
CA VAL A 658 -16.62 -9.60 -21.39
C VAL A 658 -15.32 -9.69 -22.19
N ILE A 659 -14.49 -10.72 -21.96
CA ILE A 659 -13.20 -10.87 -22.66
C ILE A 659 -13.40 -10.98 -24.16
N ILE A 660 -14.38 -11.79 -24.60
CA ILE A 660 -14.70 -11.93 -26.02
C ILE A 660 -15.15 -10.58 -26.59
N SER A 661 -16.02 -9.87 -25.87
CA SER A 661 -16.50 -8.56 -26.31
C SER A 661 -15.38 -7.53 -26.43
N LEU A 662 -14.42 -7.51 -25.51
CA LEU A 662 -13.24 -6.63 -25.55
C LEU A 662 -12.35 -6.98 -26.76
N GLY A 663 -12.16 -8.28 -27.04
CA GLY A 663 -11.39 -8.74 -28.19
C GLY A 663 -12.04 -8.39 -29.51
N ASP A 664 -13.35 -8.69 -29.67
CA ASP A 664 -14.12 -8.37 -30.88
C ASP A 664 -14.25 -6.86 -31.11
N ALA A 665 -14.19 -6.06 -30.03
CA ALA A 665 -14.16 -4.60 -30.09
C ALA A 665 -12.78 -4.02 -30.45
N GLY A 666 -11.74 -4.84 -30.56
CA GLY A 666 -10.36 -4.40 -30.78
C GLY A 666 -9.76 -3.61 -29.61
N LEU A 667 -10.28 -3.78 -28.41
CA LEU A 667 -9.81 -3.10 -27.18
C LEU A 667 -8.67 -3.84 -26.47
N LEU A 668 -8.34 -5.05 -26.92
CA LEU A 668 -7.19 -5.82 -26.45
C LEU A 668 -6.13 -5.86 -27.55
N ARG A 669 -4.86 -5.79 -27.16
CA ARG A 669 -3.72 -5.96 -28.07
C ARG A 669 -3.52 -7.42 -28.43
N ASP A 670 -3.70 -8.29 -27.42
CA ASP A 670 -3.56 -9.73 -27.60
C ASP A 670 -4.92 -10.40 -27.91
N PRO A 671 -4.93 -11.49 -28.67
CA PRO A 671 -6.16 -12.19 -28.97
C PRO A 671 -6.89 -12.68 -27.71
N ALA A 672 -8.20 -12.44 -27.63
CA ALA A 672 -9.04 -12.80 -26.48
C ALA A 672 -8.88 -14.27 -26.02
N ARG A 673 -8.55 -15.19 -26.94
CA ARG A 673 -8.33 -16.63 -26.67
C ARG A 673 -7.12 -16.92 -25.77
N LEU A 674 -6.16 -15.98 -25.67
CA LEU A 674 -4.98 -16.14 -24.83
C LEU A 674 -5.30 -15.94 -23.34
N PHE A 675 -6.39 -15.23 -23.04
CA PHE A 675 -6.76 -14.94 -21.66
C PHE A 675 -7.63 -16.04 -21.07
N LYS A 676 -7.27 -16.49 -19.88
CA LYS A 676 -8.02 -17.48 -19.10
C LYS A 676 -8.45 -16.86 -17.79
N VAL A 677 -9.75 -16.80 -17.56
CA VAL A 677 -10.33 -16.40 -16.27
C VAL A 677 -10.75 -17.65 -15.53
N LYS A 678 -10.35 -17.74 -14.28
CA LYS A 678 -10.75 -18.82 -13.38
C LYS A 678 -11.29 -18.21 -12.09
N PHE A 679 -12.50 -18.58 -11.73
CA PHE A 679 -13.10 -18.21 -10.45
C PHE A 679 -12.84 -19.32 -9.42
N SER A 680 -12.31 -18.95 -8.26
CA SER A 680 -12.18 -19.82 -7.08
C SER A 680 -13.50 -19.88 -6.30
N ASP A 681 -14.20 -18.77 -6.25
CA ASP A 681 -15.56 -18.61 -5.72
C ASP A 681 -16.30 -17.52 -6.49
N VAL A 682 -17.50 -17.11 -6.05
CA VAL A 682 -18.30 -16.08 -6.73
C VAL A 682 -17.63 -14.71 -6.78
N THR A 683 -16.75 -14.45 -5.83
CA THR A 683 -16.12 -13.14 -5.63
C THR A 683 -14.66 -13.09 -6.05
N SER A 684 -13.98 -14.23 -6.09
CA SER A 684 -12.53 -14.28 -6.29
C SER A 684 -12.18 -14.94 -7.61
N PHE A 685 -11.40 -14.26 -8.43
CA PHE A 685 -10.96 -14.76 -9.73
C PHE A 685 -9.51 -14.41 -10.06
N THR A 686 -8.95 -15.15 -11.01
CA THR A 686 -7.62 -14.89 -11.57
C THR A 686 -7.74 -14.70 -13.07
N VAL A 687 -6.93 -13.81 -13.64
CA VAL A 687 -6.77 -13.60 -15.08
C VAL A 687 -5.34 -13.97 -15.45
N ASN A 688 -5.18 -14.89 -16.37
CA ASN A 688 -3.88 -15.38 -16.82
C ASN A 688 -3.77 -15.32 -18.34
N GLY A 689 -2.56 -15.16 -18.85
CA GLY A 689 -2.24 -15.11 -20.29
C GLY A 689 -2.25 -13.69 -20.86
N GLY A 690 -1.65 -13.52 -22.00
CA GLY A 690 -1.52 -12.21 -22.66
C GLY A 690 -0.65 -11.21 -21.87
N ASN A 691 -0.63 -9.98 -22.34
CA ASN A 691 0.13 -8.91 -21.70
C ASN A 691 -0.59 -8.32 -20.46
N LEU A 692 0.16 -7.68 -19.56
CA LEU A 692 -0.37 -7.14 -18.30
C LEU A 692 -1.37 -6.00 -18.50
N LYS A 693 -1.20 -5.18 -19.56
CA LYS A 693 -2.14 -4.07 -19.87
C LYS A 693 -3.51 -4.60 -20.22
N ASP A 694 -3.57 -5.63 -21.04
CA ASP A 694 -4.83 -6.28 -21.42
C ASP A 694 -5.46 -7.00 -20.21
N GLN A 695 -4.63 -7.62 -19.35
CA GLN A 695 -5.14 -8.21 -18.10
C GLN A 695 -5.81 -7.16 -17.22
N ALA A 696 -5.21 -5.97 -17.06
CA ALA A 696 -5.79 -4.87 -16.29
C ALA A 696 -7.14 -4.41 -16.88
N ILE A 697 -7.23 -4.25 -18.21
CA ILE A 697 -8.48 -3.91 -18.91
C ILE A 697 -9.57 -4.96 -18.66
N ILE A 698 -9.21 -6.23 -18.72
CA ILE A 698 -10.13 -7.36 -18.50
C ILE A 698 -10.64 -7.34 -17.05
N VAL A 699 -9.73 -7.17 -16.07
CA VAL A 699 -10.06 -7.14 -14.66
C VAL A 699 -10.99 -5.99 -14.33
N GLU A 700 -10.65 -4.78 -14.77
CA GLU A 700 -11.49 -3.59 -14.61
C GLU A 700 -12.89 -3.83 -15.17
N SER A 701 -12.98 -4.37 -16.38
CA SER A 701 -14.24 -4.60 -17.06
C SER A 701 -15.09 -5.68 -16.38
N ILE A 702 -14.48 -6.76 -15.92
CA ILE A 702 -15.18 -7.81 -15.16
C ILE A 702 -15.68 -7.24 -13.82
N SER A 703 -14.85 -6.48 -13.13
CA SER A 703 -15.20 -5.84 -11.86
C SER A 703 -16.41 -4.91 -12.03
N GLN A 704 -16.38 -4.02 -13.02
CA GLN A 704 -17.49 -3.11 -13.31
C GLN A 704 -18.79 -3.85 -13.63
N LEU A 705 -18.72 -4.94 -14.39
CA LEU A 705 -19.93 -5.73 -14.75
C LEU A 705 -20.52 -6.44 -13.52
N LEU A 706 -19.70 -7.03 -12.67
CA LEU A 706 -20.15 -7.92 -11.59
C LEU A 706 -20.46 -7.18 -10.28
N SER A 707 -19.69 -6.14 -9.93
CA SER A 707 -19.87 -5.41 -8.67
C SER A 707 -20.80 -4.20 -8.80
N CYS A 708 -21.20 -3.83 -10.01
CA CYS A 708 -21.99 -2.62 -10.27
C CYS A 708 -21.33 -1.33 -9.70
N THR A 709 -20.00 -1.29 -9.69
CA THR A 709 -19.21 -0.13 -9.23
C THR A 709 -18.68 0.68 -10.41
N GLY A 710 -18.52 1.97 -10.20
CA GLY A 710 -17.93 2.89 -11.16
C GLY A 710 -18.94 3.57 -12.08
N GLU A 711 -18.43 4.57 -12.81
CA GLU A 711 -19.22 5.30 -13.80
C GLU A 711 -19.49 4.46 -15.02
N THR A 712 -20.75 4.24 -15.34
CA THR A 712 -21.18 3.58 -16.58
C THR A 712 -22.30 4.36 -17.24
N ARG A 713 -22.36 4.31 -18.57
CA ARG A 713 -23.42 4.95 -19.37
C ARG A 713 -24.59 4.01 -19.65
N TYR A 714 -24.43 2.70 -19.47
CA TYR A 714 -25.42 1.72 -19.80
C TYR A 714 -25.48 0.61 -18.76
N ALA A 715 -26.70 0.05 -18.58
CA ALA A 715 -26.90 -1.19 -17.85
C ALA A 715 -27.66 -2.18 -18.73
N LEU A 716 -27.36 -3.47 -18.59
CA LEU A 716 -28.10 -4.55 -19.22
C LEU A 716 -29.13 -5.10 -18.22
N ALA A 717 -30.39 -4.94 -18.50
CA ALA A 717 -31.45 -5.61 -17.75
C ALA A 717 -31.59 -7.05 -18.23
N VAL A 718 -31.41 -8.00 -17.32
CA VAL A 718 -31.67 -9.41 -17.53
C VAL A 718 -33.09 -9.70 -17.06
N THR A 719 -33.97 -9.99 -18.01
CA THR A 719 -35.38 -10.22 -17.70
C THR A 719 -35.65 -11.71 -17.59
N LEU A 720 -36.01 -12.17 -16.41
CA LEU A 720 -36.48 -13.54 -16.17
C LEU A 720 -38.01 -13.54 -16.02
N PRO A 721 -38.75 -14.51 -16.63
CA PRO A 721 -40.20 -14.54 -16.46
C PRO A 721 -40.60 -14.61 -14.99
N LEU A 722 -41.53 -13.76 -14.57
CA LEU A 722 -42.08 -13.67 -13.23
C LEU A 722 -41.12 -13.17 -12.14
N CYS A 723 -39.95 -12.57 -12.53
CA CYS A 723 -38.98 -11.99 -11.61
C CYS A 723 -38.73 -10.51 -11.92
N ARG A 724 -38.34 -9.72 -10.92
CA ARG A 724 -37.85 -8.36 -11.17
C ARG A 724 -36.57 -8.44 -12.02
N PRO A 725 -36.35 -7.50 -12.95
CA PRO A 725 -35.14 -7.52 -13.78
C PRO A 725 -33.90 -7.36 -12.92
N VAL A 726 -32.85 -8.13 -13.24
CA VAL A 726 -31.52 -8.00 -12.66
C VAL A 726 -30.67 -7.20 -13.61
N TYR A 727 -29.93 -6.22 -13.09
CA TYR A 727 -29.12 -5.33 -13.90
C TYR A 727 -27.62 -5.65 -13.79
N LEU A 728 -26.94 -5.60 -14.94
CA LEU A 728 -25.50 -5.70 -15.08
C LEU A 728 -24.96 -4.36 -15.57
N PHE A 729 -23.95 -3.79 -14.93
CA PHE A 729 -23.32 -2.60 -15.46
C PHE A 729 -22.52 -2.92 -16.72
N VAL A 730 -22.66 -2.10 -17.75
CA VAL A 730 -21.81 -2.20 -18.94
C VAL A 730 -20.47 -1.58 -18.62
N PRO A 731 -19.35 -2.29 -18.74
CA PRO A 731 -18.02 -1.75 -18.50
C PRO A 731 -17.78 -0.45 -19.28
N LYS A 732 -17.14 0.55 -18.67
CA LYS A 732 -16.93 1.88 -19.24
C LYS A 732 -16.42 1.85 -20.68
N ARG A 733 -15.44 0.98 -20.98
CA ARG A 733 -14.83 0.81 -22.29
C ARG A 733 -15.82 0.25 -23.33
N LEU A 734 -16.63 -0.71 -22.95
CA LEU A 734 -17.69 -1.29 -23.79
C LEU A 734 -18.95 -0.43 -23.82
N GLY A 735 -19.10 0.51 -22.92
CA GLY A 735 -20.18 1.50 -22.87
C GLY A 735 -19.91 2.79 -23.65
N ALA A 736 -18.79 2.88 -24.37
CA ALA A 736 -18.39 4.07 -25.09
C ALA A 736 -19.38 4.46 -26.21
N ASN A 737 -19.97 3.49 -26.89
CA ASN A 737 -20.98 3.70 -27.91
C ASN A 737 -22.01 2.55 -27.96
N LYS A 738 -23.12 2.73 -28.71
CA LYS A 738 -24.21 1.74 -28.80
C LYS A 738 -23.79 0.41 -29.47
N ASP A 739 -22.84 0.45 -30.39
CA ASP A 739 -22.41 -0.76 -31.11
C ASP A 739 -21.65 -1.70 -30.19
N LEU A 740 -20.77 -1.14 -29.34
CA LEU A 740 -20.05 -1.90 -28.32
C LEU A 740 -20.98 -2.44 -27.23
N VAL A 741 -21.99 -1.66 -26.85
CA VAL A 741 -23.05 -2.15 -25.92
C VAL A 741 -23.81 -3.30 -26.54
N SER A 742 -24.20 -3.21 -27.82
CA SER A 742 -24.90 -4.26 -28.54
C SER A 742 -24.03 -5.52 -28.71
N LEU A 743 -22.72 -5.33 -28.87
CA LEU A 743 -21.75 -6.42 -28.93
C LEU A 743 -21.72 -7.19 -27.58
N LEU A 744 -21.52 -6.48 -26.47
CA LEU A 744 -21.55 -7.08 -25.14
C LEU A 744 -22.91 -7.73 -24.83
N GLN A 745 -24.00 -7.06 -25.18
CA GLN A 745 -25.35 -7.58 -24.99
C GLN A 745 -25.54 -8.94 -25.68
N ARG A 746 -25.07 -9.10 -26.90
CA ARG A 746 -25.13 -10.37 -27.63
C ARG A 746 -24.39 -11.48 -26.89
N HIS A 747 -23.16 -11.23 -26.44
CA HIS A 747 -22.38 -12.25 -25.74
C HIS A 747 -22.95 -12.56 -24.35
N VAL A 748 -23.42 -11.57 -23.61
CA VAL A 748 -24.09 -11.77 -22.31
C VAL A 748 -25.39 -12.52 -22.47
N ALA A 749 -26.18 -12.28 -23.53
CA ALA A 749 -27.43 -12.96 -23.79
C ALA A 749 -27.24 -14.49 -24.01
N THR A 750 -26.09 -14.90 -24.51
CA THR A 750 -25.77 -16.36 -24.63
C THR A 750 -25.62 -17.05 -23.28
N VAL A 751 -25.33 -16.27 -22.20
CA VAL A 751 -25.12 -16.76 -20.83
C VAL A 751 -26.41 -16.72 -20.02
N VAL A 752 -27.12 -15.58 -20.06
CA VAL A 752 -28.24 -15.27 -19.14
C VAL A 752 -29.58 -15.18 -19.84
N GLY A 753 -29.65 -15.35 -21.16
CA GLY A 753 -30.87 -15.27 -21.94
C GLY A 753 -31.22 -13.86 -22.38
N SER A 754 -32.49 -13.51 -22.46
CA SER A 754 -32.93 -12.20 -22.96
C SER A 754 -32.38 -11.04 -22.10
N THR A 755 -31.72 -10.08 -22.76
CA THR A 755 -31.18 -8.89 -22.15
C THR A 755 -31.63 -7.64 -22.92
N GLN A 756 -31.85 -6.53 -22.19
CA GLN A 756 -32.19 -5.23 -22.75
C GLN A 756 -31.20 -4.18 -22.25
N ALA A 757 -30.63 -3.41 -23.16
CA ALA A 757 -29.74 -2.32 -22.81
C ALA A 757 -30.54 -1.07 -22.40
N HIS A 758 -30.20 -0.49 -21.27
CA HIS A 758 -30.76 0.77 -20.76
C HIS A 758 -29.68 1.83 -20.72
N PHE A 759 -29.95 2.98 -21.30
CA PHE A 759 -29.07 4.14 -21.20
C PHE A 759 -29.28 4.81 -19.84
N LEU A 760 -28.19 5.01 -19.09
CA LEU A 760 -28.19 5.60 -17.74
C LEU A 760 -27.94 7.11 -17.76
N GLY A 761 -28.09 7.78 -18.90
CA GLY A 761 -28.05 9.24 -19.03
C GLY A 761 -29.21 9.93 -18.33
N ASP A 762 -29.53 11.17 -18.71
CA ASP A 762 -30.43 12.03 -17.94
C ASP A 762 -31.77 11.40 -17.52
N ASN A 763 -32.36 10.55 -18.34
CA ASN A 763 -33.60 9.83 -18.02
C ASN A 763 -33.37 8.52 -17.25
N GLY A 764 -32.12 8.05 -17.15
CA GLY A 764 -31.74 6.80 -16.48
C GLY A 764 -31.02 6.98 -15.15
N LYS A 765 -30.77 8.21 -14.72
CA LYS A 765 -29.98 8.53 -13.53
C LYS A 765 -30.59 7.95 -12.25
N ALA A 766 -31.91 7.94 -12.13
CA ALA A 766 -32.59 7.32 -10.99
C ALA A 766 -32.31 5.80 -10.92
N LEU A 767 -32.32 5.11 -12.07
CA LEU A 767 -31.94 3.71 -12.13
C LEU A 767 -30.47 3.51 -11.79
N HIS A 768 -29.58 4.36 -12.30
CA HIS A 768 -28.14 4.32 -12.00
C HIS A 768 -27.90 4.46 -10.50
N LEU A 769 -28.50 5.45 -9.85
CA LEU A 769 -28.39 5.65 -8.41
C LEU A 769 -28.87 4.43 -7.61
N ARG A 770 -30.02 3.85 -7.96
CA ARG A 770 -30.54 2.63 -7.31
C ARG A 770 -29.59 1.44 -7.46
N LEU A 771 -28.94 1.30 -8.61
CA LEU A 771 -27.98 0.22 -8.86
C LEU A 771 -26.68 0.43 -8.07
N MET A 772 -26.19 1.66 -7.99
CA MET A 772 -25.03 2.00 -7.17
C MET A 772 -25.32 1.79 -5.69
N GLN A 773 -26.43 2.27 -5.18
CA GLN A 773 -26.81 2.08 -3.78
C GLN A 773 -26.90 0.60 -3.40
N ALA A 774 -27.47 -0.23 -4.27
CA ALA A 774 -27.50 -1.67 -4.04
C ALA A 774 -26.10 -2.33 -4.00
N GLY A 775 -25.07 -1.67 -4.54
CA GLY A 775 -23.66 -2.07 -4.44
C GLY A 775 -22.94 -1.52 -3.21
N TYR A 776 -23.42 -0.41 -2.65
CA TYR A 776 -22.79 0.30 -1.52
C TYR A 776 -23.22 -0.17 -0.14
N ASP A 777 -24.36 -0.86 -0.03
CA ASP A 777 -25.02 -1.18 1.24
C ASP A 777 -24.18 -1.99 2.26
N ASP A 778 -22.93 -2.36 1.94
CA ASP A 778 -22.08 -3.13 2.85
C ASP A 778 -20.66 -2.59 3.06
N GLY A 779 -20.47 -1.30 2.91
CA GLY A 779 -19.25 -0.61 3.37
C GLY A 779 -17.95 -1.01 2.68
N ALA A 780 -18.02 -1.56 1.47
CA ALA A 780 -16.84 -2.10 0.84
C ALA A 780 -16.78 -1.83 -0.66
N ASN A 781 -16.46 -0.59 -1.03
CA ASN A 781 -16.03 -0.32 -2.39
C ASN A 781 -14.62 -0.83 -2.61
N GLY A 782 -14.44 -1.67 -3.57
CA GLY A 782 -13.12 -1.98 -4.10
C GLY A 782 -12.90 -3.42 -4.50
N LEU A 783 -12.00 -3.55 -5.44
CA LEU A 783 -11.37 -4.76 -5.86
C LEU A 783 -10.19 -5.01 -4.92
N ALA A 784 -10.28 -6.01 -4.04
CA ALA A 784 -9.11 -6.46 -3.30
C ALA A 784 -8.24 -7.30 -4.22
N THR A 785 -6.98 -6.93 -4.34
CA THR A 785 -6.03 -7.65 -5.19
C THR A 785 -5.07 -8.43 -4.31
N ARG A 786 -4.98 -9.72 -4.57
CA ARG A 786 -3.99 -10.61 -3.98
C ARG A 786 -3.11 -11.15 -5.09
N ARG A 787 -1.80 -11.16 -4.89
CA ARG A 787 -0.87 -11.82 -5.80
C ARG A 787 -0.73 -13.27 -5.37
N LEU A 788 -0.80 -14.18 -6.32
CA LEU A 788 -0.71 -15.63 -6.11
C LEU A 788 0.26 -16.21 -7.12
N TRP A 789 1.28 -16.92 -6.65
CA TRP A 789 2.18 -17.68 -7.49
C TRP A 789 1.53 -19.01 -7.90
N SER A 790 1.22 -19.17 -9.16
CA SER A 790 0.45 -20.30 -9.73
C SER A 790 1.25 -21.17 -10.70
#